data_4de9f4f7e50bcd5e71954dda6fb01a37
#
_entry.id   4de9f4f7e50bcd5e71954dda6fb01a37
#
_cell.length_a   1.000
_cell.length_b   1.000
_cell.length_c   1.000
_cell.angle_alpha   90.00
_cell.angle_beta   90.00
_cell.angle_gamma   90.00
#
_symmetry.space_group_name_H-M   'P 1'
#
loop_
_entity.id
_entity.type
_entity.pdbx_description
1 polymer ?
#
loop_
_entity_poly.entity_id
_entity_poly.type
_entity_poly.pdbx_seq_one_letter_code
_entity_poly.pdbx_strand_id
1 'polypeptide(L)'
;MEQNIQLRQAWDFVENTGRSVFLTGKAGTGKTTFLRTVVKKSSKQTIVLAPTGVAAINAGGVTIHSFFQLPLSPYLPGTKVNTMFNFSKEKRKIIASLDMIIIDEISMVRSDLLDAMDAVLRHFRDWRKPFGGVQLLMIGDLAQLTPVVTPEDEAVLGNTYSTPYFFGSKALADVDYVTIQLDKIYRQQDNAFVGILNRVREGHLSLDELNSLNKRYIPDFSPKTEEGYIRLTTHNRMADHQNETELRRLQGREWCYDAEITGSFPEYSFPTALHLVLKLGAQVMFVRNDATPQHLYYNGMIGHVVYADDKEIRVLGVGQTEPIVVEKTAWQNERYTVNEKTKEIETEVLGEFKQYPLRLAWAITIHKSQGLTFDRAIIDAGSSFAPGQVYVALSRCRSLEGLVLSSRIGQSAIIGDNDVEHYMANQEIEAKKSIAVLPDLKEEYHRALLIEMFDFSGLQRLEDAILRLLIEHFSQAFSQLASLHRTAVEELKNRVMDVAGKWQTQMAMMTIEQLHSEAFLERVQRSADYFSEALISILSKPLSLALSAKSENKYAMKRMKDVGGDLKIQWRTKVLLLQSMGEKPFSTTIYLDEKRKAVMDALDEDKGKGSSRKPHERKQKVAAEPKERKEKTWELSYRLYREGKKVDEIAKERSLTQATIISHLSRYVRDGKISISDLIDEKKIPVISRAIADVRSANADSGSPLTLTAVKELCPDNISYEDIRLVLEGME
;
A
#
# COMPACT_ATOMS: atom_id res chain seq x y z
N MET A 1 18.92 -10.52 -16.91
CA MET A 1 17.78 -11.38 -17.28
C MET A 1 18.13 -12.44 -18.33
N GLU A 2 19.01 -12.17 -19.25
CA GLU A 2 19.27 -13.07 -20.39
C GLU A 2 19.74 -14.49 -20.03
N GLN A 3 20.33 -14.69 -18.86
CA GLN A 3 20.88 -15.97 -18.42
C GLN A 3 19.93 -16.83 -17.55
N ASN A 4 18.73 -16.35 -17.20
CA ASN A 4 17.78 -17.10 -16.35
C ASN A 4 16.44 -17.28 -17.09
N ILE A 5 16.14 -18.51 -17.48
CA ILE A 5 14.95 -18.89 -18.24
C ILE A 5 13.67 -18.53 -17.46
N GLN A 6 13.62 -18.78 -16.16
CA GLN A 6 12.45 -18.52 -15.31
C GLN A 6 12.14 -17.01 -15.21
N LEU A 7 13.17 -16.16 -15.10
CA LEU A 7 12.99 -14.71 -15.12
C LEU A 7 12.50 -14.19 -16.48
N ARG A 8 12.91 -14.84 -17.57
CA ARG A 8 12.43 -14.51 -18.92
C ARG A 8 10.96 -14.91 -19.08
N GLN A 9 10.59 -16.10 -18.63
CA GLN A 9 9.21 -16.57 -18.63
C GLN A 9 8.32 -15.66 -17.79
N ALA A 10 8.75 -15.29 -16.57
CA ALA A 10 8.03 -14.35 -15.72
C ALA A 10 7.81 -13.00 -16.42
N TRP A 11 8.83 -12.48 -17.11
CA TRP A 11 8.72 -11.26 -17.92
C TRP A 11 7.69 -11.40 -19.03
N ASP A 12 7.73 -12.50 -19.74
CA ASP A 12 6.80 -12.76 -20.85
C ASP A 12 5.34 -12.81 -20.37
N PHE A 13 5.07 -13.48 -19.24
CA PHE A 13 3.72 -13.47 -18.65
C PHE A 13 3.30 -12.07 -18.21
N VAL A 14 4.18 -11.34 -17.54
CA VAL A 14 3.90 -10.00 -17.03
C VAL A 14 3.61 -9.02 -18.15
N GLU A 15 4.45 -8.98 -19.17
CA GLU A 15 4.39 -7.95 -20.21
C GLU A 15 3.45 -8.32 -21.36
N ASN A 16 3.48 -9.57 -21.78
CA ASN A 16 2.85 -10.00 -23.02
C ASN A 16 1.54 -10.77 -22.84
N THR A 17 1.06 -10.92 -21.59
CA THR A 17 -0.24 -11.56 -21.31
C THR A 17 -1.04 -10.76 -20.30
N GLY A 18 -2.35 -11.04 -20.19
CA GLY A 18 -3.22 -10.52 -19.14
C GLY A 18 -3.25 -11.41 -17.87
N ARG A 19 -2.53 -12.56 -17.89
CA ARG A 19 -2.56 -13.52 -16.80
C ARG A 19 -1.76 -13.03 -15.61
N SER A 20 -2.33 -13.11 -14.41
CA SER A 20 -1.64 -12.77 -13.18
C SER A 20 -0.47 -13.73 -12.90
N VAL A 21 0.52 -13.29 -12.13
CA VAL A 21 1.74 -14.07 -11.88
C VAL A 21 2.01 -14.12 -10.38
N PHE A 22 2.24 -15.33 -9.85
CA PHE A 22 2.88 -15.52 -8.56
C PHE A 22 4.34 -15.89 -8.79
N LEU A 23 5.24 -14.93 -8.53
CA LEU A 23 6.69 -15.14 -8.62
C LEU A 23 7.21 -15.52 -7.24
N THR A 24 7.58 -16.78 -7.09
CA THR A 24 8.12 -17.33 -5.85
C THR A 24 9.55 -17.82 -6.02
N GLY A 25 10.17 -18.18 -4.93
CA GLY A 25 11.54 -18.73 -4.91
C GLY A 25 12.22 -18.48 -3.59
N LYS A 26 13.30 -19.22 -3.35
CA LYS A 26 14.09 -19.18 -2.14
C LYS A 26 14.67 -17.80 -1.85
N ALA A 27 15.12 -17.57 -0.61
CA ALA A 27 15.82 -16.34 -0.29
C ALA A 27 17.05 -16.18 -1.19
N GLY A 28 17.25 -14.97 -1.75
CA GLY A 28 18.40 -14.68 -2.61
C GLY A 28 18.30 -15.13 -4.07
N THR A 29 17.11 -15.49 -4.59
CA THR A 29 16.91 -15.90 -5.99
C THR A 29 16.68 -14.73 -6.96
N GLY A 30 16.72 -13.47 -6.50
CA GLY A 30 16.64 -12.30 -7.39
C GLY A 30 15.23 -11.72 -7.58
N LYS A 31 14.24 -12.07 -6.76
CA LYS A 31 12.86 -11.56 -6.80
C LYS A 31 12.80 -10.03 -6.82
N THR A 32 13.47 -9.37 -5.89
CA THR A 32 13.50 -7.90 -5.78
C THR A 32 14.19 -7.24 -6.99
N THR A 33 15.19 -7.88 -7.57
CA THR A 33 15.83 -7.40 -8.81
C THR A 33 14.86 -7.49 -9.98
N PHE A 34 14.06 -8.55 -10.05
CA PHE A 34 13.02 -8.69 -11.06
C PHE A 34 11.95 -7.60 -10.90
N LEU A 35 11.44 -7.39 -9.69
CA LEU A 35 10.50 -6.31 -9.39
C LEU A 35 11.00 -4.96 -9.93
N ARG A 36 12.22 -4.56 -9.55
CA ARG A 36 12.81 -3.29 -10.02
C ARG A 36 12.94 -3.22 -11.54
N THR A 37 13.20 -4.37 -12.19
CA THR A 37 13.27 -4.41 -13.64
C THR A 37 11.89 -4.22 -14.28
N VAL A 38 10.84 -4.83 -13.71
CA VAL A 38 9.46 -4.66 -14.17
C VAL A 38 9.04 -3.21 -14.06
N VAL A 39 9.22 -2.59 -12.88
CA VAL A 39 8.89 -1.17 -12.65
C VAL A 39 9.58 -0.25 -13.65
N LYS A 40 10.84 -0.55 -14.01
CA LYS A 40 11.62 0.30 -14.91
C LYS A 40 11.31 0.11 -16.38
N LYS A 41 10.92 -1.11 -16.81
CA LYS A 41 10.90 -1.50 -18.23
C LYS A 41 9.52 -1.89 -18.75
N SER A 42 8.53 -2.14 -17.90
CA SER A 42 7.19 -2.52 -18.35
C SER A 42 6.50 -1.35 -19.05
N SER A 43 5.79 -1.65 -20.12
CA SER A 43 4.90 -0.70 -20.80
C SER A 43 3.57 -0.50 -20.06
N LYS A 44 3.26 -1.40 -19.10
CA LYS A 44 2.03 -1.36 -18.31
C LYS A 44 2.10 -0.30 -17.19
N GLN A 45 0.97 0.36 -16.94
CA GLN A 45 0.84 1.30 -15.85
C GLN A 45 0.81 0.55 -14.52
N THR A 46 1.85 0.69 -13.72
CA THR A 46 2.07 -0.13 -12.53
C THR A 46 2.14 0.67 -11.25
N ILE A 47 1.75 0.05 -10.14
CA ILE A 47 2.07 0.49 -8.79
C ILE A 47 2.68 -0.66 -8.01
N VAL A 48 3.53 -0.32 -7.03
CA VAL A 48 4.14 -1.30 -6.11
C VAL A 48 3.52 -1.17 -4.74
N LEU A 49 3.04 -2.27 -4.21
CA LEU A 49 2.42 -2.37 -2.90
C LEU A 49 3.13 -3.40 -2.04
N ALA A 50 3.09 -3.21 -0.72
CA ALA A 50 3.59 -4.20 0.23
C ALA A 50 2.74 -4.22 1.51
N PRO A 51 2.75 -5.32 2.31
CA PRO A 51 1.98 -5.41 3.54
C PRO A 51 2.50 -4.51 4.66
N THR A 52 3.79 -4.23 4.71
CA THR A 52 4.43 -3.45 5.78
C THR A 52 5.16 -2.22 5.24
N GLY A 53 5.33 -1.18 6.10
CA GLY A 53 6.05 0.03 5.71
C GLY A 53 7.51 -0.23 5.30
N VAL A 54 8.19 -1.13 6.01
CA VAL A 54 9.59 -1.48 5.68
C VAL A 54 9.69 -2.18 4.33
N ALA A 55 8.79 -3.14 4.05
CA ALA A 55 8.76 -3.81 2.76
C ALA A 55 8.42 -2.82 1.62
N ALA A 56 7.46 -1.90 1.85
CA ALA A 56 7.08 -0.87 0.89
C ALA A 56 8.26 0.05 0.52
N ILE A 57 9.00 0.54 1.51
CA ILE A 57 10.20 1.37 1.28
C ILE A 57 11.27 0.59 0.49
N ASN A 58 11.51 -0.67 0.83
CA ASN A 58 12.51 -1.51 0.14
C ASN A 58 12.12 -1.82 -1.31
N ALA A 59 10.82 -1.98 -1.56
CA ALA A 59 10.27 -2.23 -2.89
C ALA A 59 10.14 -0.95 -3.75
N GLY A 60 10.26 0.23 -3.15
CA GLY A 60 10.01 1.51 -3.82
C GLY A 60 8.52 1.76 -4.08
N GLY A 61 7.68 1.41 -3.12
CA GLY A 61 6.23 1.52 -3.22
C GLY A 61 5.58 2.03 -1.93
N VAL A 62 4.28 1.76 -1.77
CA VAL A 62 3.49 2.16 -0.60
C VAL A 62 2.80 0.95 0.02
N THR A 63 2.29 1.08 1.26
CA THR A 63 1.56 -0.04 1.86
C THR A 63 0.17 -0.21 1.24
N ILE A 64 -0.32 -1.46 1.20
CA ILE A 64 -1.67 -1.80 0.72
C ILE A 64 -2.72 -0.96 1.44
N HIS A 65 -2.66 -0.89 2.78
CA HIS A 65 -3.59 -0.11 3.59
C HIS A 65 -3.58 1.39 3.24
N SER A 66 -2.41 1.97 3.05
CA SER A 66 -2.28 3.38 2.67
C SER A 66 -2.82 3.65 1.26
N PHE A 67 -2.48 2.77 0.30
CA PHE A 67 -2.92 2.96 -1.07
C PHE A 67 -4.43 2.84 -1.20
N PHE A 68 -5.04 1.79 -0.65
CA PHE A 68 -6.47 1.56 -0.73
C PHE A 68 -7.28 2.24 0.39
N GLN A 69 -6.62 2.94 1.32
CA GLN A 69 -7.24 3.58 2.51
C GLN A 69 -8.09 2.58 3.31
N LEU A 70 -7.56 1.36 3.47
CA LEU A 70 -8.23 0.29 4.21
C LEU A 70 -8.05 0.47 5.72
N PRO A 71 -9.05 0.17 6.53
CA PRO A 71 -8.91 0.07 7.97
C PRO A 71 -7.98 -1.10 8.33
N LEU A 72 -7.43 -1.10 9.53
CA LEU A 72 -6.62 -2.21 10.03
C LEU A 72 -7.48 -3.41 10.49
N SER A 73 -8.79 -3.20 10.69
CA SER A 73 -9.73 -4.27 11.04
C SER A 73 -9.93 -5.24 9.88
N PRO A 74 -10.28 -6.51 10.17
CA PRO A 74 -10.58 -7.52 9.16
C PRO A 74 -11.69 -7.08 8.19
N TYR A 75 -11.54 -7.45 6.93
CA TYR A 75 -12.55 -7.25 5.90
C TYR A 75 -13.41 -8.50 5.75
N LEU A 76 -14.73 -8.32 5.70
CA LEU A 76 -15.68 -9.40 5.39
C LEU A 76 -16.37 -9.15 4.05
N PRO A 77 -16.48 -10.16 3.18
CA PRO A 77 -17.21 -10.05 1.93
C PRO A 77 -18.65 -9.56 2.13
N GLY A 78 -19.10 -8.64 1.29
CA GLY A 78 -20.43 -8.02 1.41
C GLY A 78 -20.45 -6.75 2.27
N THR A 79 -19.36 -6.36 2.91
CA THR A 79 -19.25 -5.05 3.55
C THR A 79 -19.48 -3.95 2.53
N LYS A 80 -20.39 -3.02 2.81
CA LYS A 80 -20.73 -1.93 1.87
C LYS A 80 -19.54 -0.99 1.67
N VAL A 81 -18.87 -1.13 0.55
CA VAL A 81 -17.73 -0.31 0.12
C VAL A 81 -18.08 1.18 0.04
N ASN A 82 -19.33 1.51 -0.29
CA ASN A 82 -19.78 2.91 -0.49
C ASN A 82 -19.63 3.84 0.72
N THR A 83 -19.53 3.29 1.93
CA THR A 83 -19.37 4.08 3.16
C THR A 83 -17.90 4.22 3.56
N MET A 84 -17.00 3.38 3.02
CA MET A 84 -15.60 3.31 3.42
C MET A 84 -14.65 4.13 2.53
N PHE A 85 -14.99 4.39 1.24
CA PHE A 85 -14.01 4.90 0.27
C PHE A 85 -14.41 6.26 -0.31
N ASN A 86 -14.02 7.33 0.37
CA ASN A 86 -14.15 8.69 -0.16
C ASN A 86 -12.85 9.13 -0.84
N PHE A 87 -12.54 8.48 -1.99
CA PHE A 87 -11.31 8.77 -2.73
C PHE A 87 -11.35 10.12 -3.43
N SER A 88 -10.20 10.81 -3.40
CA SER A 88 -9.97 12.00 -4.22
C SER A 88 -10.13 11.68 -5.70
N LYS A 89 -10.45 12.68 -6.51
CA LYS A 89 -10.54 12.52 -7.98
C LYS A 89 -9.26 11.98 -8.58
N GLU A 90 -8.12 12.43 -8.09
CA GLU A 90 -6.80 11.97 -8.50
C GLU A 90 -6.59 10.48 -8.20
N LYS A 91 -6.97 10.03 -7.00
CA LYS A 91 -6.90 8.62 -6.62
C LYS A 91 -7.77 7.72 -7.51
N ARG A 92 -8.97 8.20 -7.86
CA ARG A 92 -9.85 7.50 -8.81
C ARG A 92 -9.21 7.38 -10.20
N LYS A 93 -8.52 8.43 -10.67
CA LYS A 93 -7.78 8.38 -11.94
C LYS A 93 -6.70 7.33 -11.92
N ILE A 94 -5.89 7.31 -10.85
CA ILE A 94 -4.84 6.31 -10.69
C ILE A 94 -5.45 4.91 -10.78
N ILE A 95 -6.48 4.62 -9.98
CA ILE A 95 -7.13 3.29 -9.96
C ILE A 95 -7.71 2.93 -11.35
N ALA A 96 -8.35 3.90 -12.02
CA ALA A 96 -8.95 3.66 -13.34
C ALA A 96 -7.92 3.37 -14.44
N SER A 97 -6.71 3.91 -14.33
CA SER A 97 -5.65 3.77 -15.33
C SER A 97 -4.69 2.61 -15.11
N LEU A 98 -4.78 1.91 -13.95
CA LEU A 98 -3.88 0.79 -13.65
C LEU A 98 -4.05 -0.37 -14.63
N ASP A 99 -2.94 -0.88 -15.15
CA ASP A 99 -2.88 -2.13 -15.90
C ASP A 99 -2.43 -3.29 -15.01
N MET A 100 -1.53 -3.01 -14.05
CA MET A 100 -0.96 -4.03 -13.17
C MET A 100 -0.70 -3.49 -11.76
N ILE A 101 -0.89 -4.37 -10.78
CA ILE A 101 -0.48 -4.15 -9.38
C ILE A 101 0.61 -5.15 -9.03
N ILE A 102 1.75 -4.65 -8.56
CA ILE A 102 2.83 -5.47 -8.01
C ILE A 102 2.68 -5.51 -6.50
N ILE A 103 2.62 -6.72 -5.93
CA ILE A 103 2.53 -6.92 -4.47
C ILE A 103 3.80 -7.64 -4.05
N ASP A 104 4.70 -6.94 -3.37
CA ASP A 104 5.89 -7.54 -2.77
C ASP A 104 5.57 -8.13 -1.40
N GLU A 105 6.30 -9.18 -0.99
CA GLU A 105 6.08 -9.93 0.26
C GLU A 105 4.64 -10.43 0.41
N ILE A 106 4.09 -11.01 -0.67
CA ILE A 106 2.70 -11.52 -0.70
C ILE A 106 2.42 -12.58 0.36
N SER A 107 3.44 -13.31 0.83
CA SER A 107 3.33 -14.31 1.90
C SER A 107 2.76 -13.74 3.21
N MET A 108 2.94 -12.44 3.44
CA MET A 108 2.43 -11.74 4.62
C MET A 108 1.06 -11.08 4.40
N VAL A 109 0.48 -11.20 3.22
CA VAL A 109 -0.82 -10.60 2.89
C VAL A 109 -1.94 -11.58 3.24
N ARG A 110 -2.89 -11.12 4.08
CA ARG A 110 -4.05 -11.91 4.47
C ARG A 110 -5.05 -12.03 3.31
N SER A 111 -5.79 -13.14 3.29
CA SER A 111 -6.86 -13.40 2.32
C SER A 111 -7.92 -12.31 2.27
N ASP A 112 -8.37 -11.83 3.43
CA ASP A 112 -9.37 -10.76 3.54
C ASP A 112 -8.85 -9.41 3.01
N LEU A 113 -7.57 -9.12 3.18
CA LEU A 113 -6.96 -7.91 2.67
C LEU A 113 -6.92 -7.90 1.14
N LEU A 114 -6.68 -9.06 0.52
CA LEU A 114 -6.72 -9.20 -0.93
C LEU A 114 -8.16 -9.05 -1.47
N ASP A 115 -9.16 -9.61 -0.77
CA ASP A 115 -10.57 -9.42 -1.11
C ASP A 115 -11.03 -7.97 -0.92
N ALA A 116 -10.51 -7.25 0.08
CA ALA A 116 -10.75 -5.82 0.24
C ALA A 116 -10.19 -4.99 -0.93
N MET A 117 -9.00 -5.35 -1.44
CA MET A 117 -8.44 -4.73 -2.65
C MET A 117 -9.34 -4.98 -3.87
N ASP A 118 -9.81 -6.22 -4.04
CA ASP A 118 -10.76 -6.57 -5.11
C ASP A 118 -12.03 -5.73 -5.04
N ALA A 119 -12.63 -5.60 -3.87
CA ALA A 119 -13.85 -4.82 -3.67
C ALA A 119 -13.68 -3.36 -4.11
N VAL A 120 -12.53 -2.73 -3.76
CA VAL A 120 -12.21 -1.37 -4.21
C VAL A 120 -12.02 -1.30 -5.73
N LEU A 121 -11.24 -2.22 -6.29
CA LEU A 121 -10.94 -2.22 -7.72
C LEU A 121 -12.19 -2.47 -8.56
N ARG A 122 -13.05 -3.42 -8.18
CA ARG A 122 -14.35 -3.65 -8.84
C ARG A 122 -15.25 -2.41 -8.75
N HIS A 123 -15.25 -1.71 -7.62
CA HIS A 123 -16.09 -0.51 -7.46
C HIS A 123 -15.69 0.63 -8.41
N PHE A 124 -14.41 0.85 -8.61
CA PHE A 124 -13.90 2.00 -9.40
C PHE A 124 -13.54 1.65 -10.85
N ARG A 125 -13.60 0.37 -11.24
CA ARG A 125 -13.27 -0.12 -12.58
C ARG A 125 -14.39 -0.96 -13.18
N ASP A 126 -14.16 -2.25 -13.40
CA ASP A 126 -15.17 -3.19 -13.92
C ASP A 126 -15.60 -4.15 -12.80
N TRP A 127 -16.83 -3.98 -12.32
CA TRP A 127 -17.40 -4.80 -11.25
C TRP A 127 -17.56 -6.29 -11.61
N ARG A 128 -17.58 -6.62 -12.91
CA ARG A 128 -17.74 -8.00 -13.43
C ARG A 128 -16.44 -8.79 -13.37
N LYS A 129 -15.30 -8.11 -13.39
CA LYS A 129 -13.98 -8.73 -13.45
C LYS A 129 -13.32 -8.75 -12.07
N PRO A 130 -12.71 -9.87 -11.67
CA PRO A 130 -11.87 -9.90 -10.47
C PRO A 130 -10.82 -8.79 -10.53
N PHE A 131 -10.58 -8.16 -9.40
CA PHE A 131 -9.67 -7.01 -9.27
C PHE A 131 -9.92 -5.89 -10.29
N GLY A 132 -11.18 -5.72 -10.73
CA GLY A 132 -11.53 -4.75 -11.75
C GLY A 132 -10.83 -4.95 -13.10
N GLY A 133 -10.31 -6.15 -13.37
CA GLY A 133 -9.53 -6.51 -14.56
C GLY A 133 -8.07 -6.06 -14.52
N VAL A 134 -7.52 -5.71 -13.36
CA VAL A 134 -6.10 -5.39 -13.18
C VAL A 134 -5.29 -6.68 -13.04
N GLN A 135 -4.19 -6.79 -13.75
CA GLN A 135 -3.24 -7.90 -13.61
C GLN A 135 -2.50 -7.81 -12.27
N LEU A 136 -2.32 -8.94 -11.58
CA LEU A 136 -1.54 -9.00 -10.36
C LEU A 136 -0.17 -9.64 -10.61
N LEU A 137 0.90 -8.99 -10.15
CA LEU A 137 2.22 -9.58 -9.99
C LEU A 137 2.49 -9.74 -8.49
N MET A 138 2.27 -10.93 -7.98
CA MET A 138 2.44 -11.30 -6.58
C MET A 138 3.85 -11.87 -6.40
N ILE A 139 4.66 -11.26 -5.52
CA ILE A 139 6.06 -11.67 -5.30
C ILE A 139 6.23 -12.06 -3.83
N GLY A 140 6.80 -13.24 -3.57
CA GLY A 140 7.05 -13.68 -2.21
C GLY A 140 7.62 -15.09 -2.10
N ASP A 141 7.78 -15.55 -0.87
CA ASP A 141 8.19 -16.91 -0.53
C ASP A 141 7.33 -17.37 0.64
N LEU A 142 6.40 -18.30 0.39
CA LEU A 142 5.44 -18.80 1.39
C LEU A 142 6.10 -19.54 2.57
N ALA A 143 7.33 -20.00 2.40
CA ALA A 143 8.08 -20.58 3.50
C ALA A 143 8.75 -19.52 4.40
N GLN A 144 8.62 -18.22 4.09
CA GLN A 144 9.09 -17.14 4.92
C GLN A 144 8.01 -16.73 5.95
N LEU A 145 7.86 -15.44 6.21
CA LEU A 145 6.93 -14.97 7.22
C LEU A 145 5.48 -15.08 6.75
N THR A 146 4.62 -15.53 7.65
CA THR A 146 3.18 -15.70 7.47
C THR A 146 2.42 -14.41 7.71
N PRO A 147 1.17 -14.30 7.28
CA PRO A 147 0.30 -13.21 7.68
C PRO A 147 0.15 -13.15 9.21
N VAL A 148 0.09 -11.94 9.75
CA VAL A 148 -0.17 -11.75 11.18
C VAL A 148 -1.68 -11.79 11.40
N VAL A 149 -2.14 -12.74 12.21
CA VAL A 149 -3.55 -12.90 12.59
C VAL A 149 -3.62 -12.90 14.10
N THR A 150 -4.39 -11.98 14.68
CA THR A 150 -4.64 -11.99 16.13
C THR A 150 -5.74 -13.01 16.46
N PRO A 151 -5.86 -13.49 17.71
CA PRO A 151 -6.95 -14.40 18.08
C PRO A 151 -8.35 -13.80 17.81
N GLU A 152 -8.50 -12.47 17.95
CA GLU A 152 -9.72 -11.75 17.61
C GLU A 152 -10.00 -11.76 16.11
N ASP A 153 -8.97 -11.53 15.28
CA ASP A 153 -9.07 -11.61 13.82
C ASP A 153 -9.43 -13.03 13.37
N GLU A 154 -8.80 -14.05 13.96
CA GLU A 154 -9.04 -15.46 13.64
C GLU A 154 -10.48 -15.86 13.93
N ALA A 155 -11.05 -15.42 15.06
CA ALA A 155 -12.44 -15.66 15.41
C ALA A 155 -13.44 -15.08 14.36
N VAL A 156 -13.07 -13.95 13.73
CA VAL A 156 -13.88 -13.29 12.70
C VAL A 156 -13.68 -13.94 11.33
N LEU A 157 -12.43 -14.19 10.95
CA LEU A 157 -12.04 -14.64 9.60
C LEU A 157 -12.22 -16.13 9.40
N GLY A 158 -12.02 -16.96 10.44
CA GLY A 158 -12.05 -18.43 10.34
C GLY A 158 -13.37 -19.02 9.86
N ASN A 159 -14.48 -18.28 10.04
CA ASN A 159 -15.79 -18.66 9.48
C ASN A 159 -15.94 -18.35 7.99
N THR A 160 -15.05 -17.51 7.43
CA THR A 160 -15.17 -16.98 6.06
C THR A 160 -14.09 -17.54 5.15
N TYR A 161 -12.88 -17.69 5.68
CA TYR A 161 -11.69 -18.11 4.93
C TYR A 161 -11.13 -19.42 5.49
N SER A 162 -10.77 -20.34 4.62
CA SER A 162 -10.18 -21.65 4.99
C SER A 162 -8.74 -21.51 5.49
N THR A 163 -8.06 -20.47 5.07
CA THR A 163 -6.67 -20.15 5.43
C THR A 163 -6.44 -18.64 5.44
N PRO A 164 -5.56 -18.13 6.32
CA PRO A 164 -5.24 -16.70 6.35
C PRO A 164 -4.35 -16.25 5.19
N TYR A 165 -3.70 -17.16 4.48
CA TYR A 165 -2.81 -16.82 3.38
C TYR A 165 -3.55 -16.24 2.18
N PHE A 166 -2.84 -15.44 1.36
CA PHE A 166 -3.39 -14.76 0.20
C PHE A 166 -4.16 -15.69 -0.75
N PHE A 167 -3.73 -16.95 -0.87
CA PHE A 167 -4.39 -17.95 -1.73
C PHE A 167 -5.74 -18.46 -1.19
N GLY A 168 -6.10 -18.11 0.05
CA GLY A 168 -7.44 -18.28 0.60
C GLY A 168 -8.43 -17.19 0.17
N SER A 169 -7.99 -16.16 -0.55
CA SER A 169 -8.85 -15.08 -1.07
C SER A 169 -9.88 -15.63 -2.04
N LYS A 170 -11.15 -15.23 -1.83
CA LYS A 170 -12.26 -15.60 -2.71
C LYS A 170 -12.16 -14.94 -4.07
N ALA A 171 -11.70 -13.71 -4.10
CA ALA A 171 -11.49 -12.96 -5.34
C ALA A 171 -10.36 -13.57 -6.18
N LEU A 172 -9.29 -14.06 -5.53
CA LEU A 172 -8.17 -14.68 -6.23
C LEU A 172 -8.54 -16.06 -6.81
N ALA A 173 -9.48 -16.77 -6.19
CA ALA A 173 -9.98 -18.04 -6.70
C ALA A 173 -10.65 -17.90 -8.09
N ASP A 174 -11.15 -16.72 -8.42
CA ASP A 174 -11.74 -16.39 -9.73
C ASP A 174 -10.70 -15.86 -10.73
N VAL A 175 -9.41 -15.81 -10.37
CA VAL A 175 -8.34 -15.29 -11.22
C VAL A 175 -7.44 -16.41 -11.71
N ASP A 176 -7.28 -16.48 -13.02
CA ASP A 176 -6.24 -17.31 -13.61
C ASP A 176 -4.87 -16.67 -13.39
N TYR A 177 -3.99 -17.38 -12.72
CA TYR A 177 -2.60 -16.95 -12.54
C TYR A 177 -1.62 -18.12 -12.74
N VAL A 178 -0.39 -17.77 -13.05
CA VAL A 178 0.72 -18.74 -13.18
C VAL A 178 1.70 -18.55 -12.04
N THR A 179 2.16 -19.64 -11.47
CA THR A 179 3.26 -19.62 -10.50
C THR A 179 4.58 -19.88 -11.20
N ILE A 180 5.55 -19.00 -11.01
CA ILE A 180 6.91 -19.16 -11.52
C ILE A 180 7.86 -19.21 -10.33
N GLN A 181 8.54 -20.35 -10.18
CA GLN A 181 9.49 -20.57 -9.11
C GLN A 181 10.91 -20.31 -9.61
N LEU A 182 11.63 -19.42 -8.91
CA LEU A 182 13.03 -19.14 -9.16
C LEU A 182 13.91 -20.10 -8.36
N ASP A 183 14.72 -20.92 -9.02
CA ASP A 183 15.53 -21.94 -8.38
C ASP A 183 16.97 -21.48 -8.13
N LYS A 184 17.52 -20.60 -8.99
CA LYS A 184 18.91 -20.16 -8.90
C LYS A 184 19.11 -19.19 -7.73
N ILE A 185 19.89 -19.63 -6.74
CA ILE A 185 20.27 -18.83 -5.57
C ILE A 185 21.55 -18.04 -5.89
N TYR A 186 21.57 -16.76 -5.58
CA TYR A 186 22.71 -15.86 -5.79
C TYR A 186 23.36 -15.40 -4.48
N ARG A 187 22.71 -15.64 -3.33
CA ARG A 187 23.11 -15.09 -2.02
C ARG A 187 24.09 -15.99 -1.28
N GLN A 188 23.81 -17.28 -1.19
CA GLN A 188 24.63 -18.27 -0.49
C GLN A 188 25.52 -19.04 -1.48
N GLN A 189 26.76 -19.32 -1.06
CA GLN A 189 27.74 -20.10 -1.84
C GLN A 189 28.07 -21.46 -1.23
N ASP A 190 27.70 -21.68 0.04
CA ASP A 190 27.89 -22.93 0.76
C ASP A 190 26.76 -23.93 0.44
N ASN A 191 27.05 -24.91 -0.38
CA ASN A 191 26.08 -25.92 -0.82
C ASN A 191 25.53 -26.77 0.34
N ALA A 192 26.32 -27.05 1.35
CA ALA A 192 25.89 -27.82 2.51
C ALA A 192 24.88 -27.03 3.35
N PHE A 193 25.17 -25.74 3.58
CA PHE A 193 24.27 -24.86 4.28
C PHE A 193 22.97 -24.60 3.49
N VAL A 194 23.07 -24.43 2.17
CA VAL A 194 21.89 -24.34 1.28
C VAL A 194 21.03 -25.60 1.38
N GLY A 195 21.64 -26.78 1.48
CA GLY A 195 20.94 -28.05 1.70
C GLY A 195 20.12 -28.02 3.00
N ILE A 196 20.73 -27.62 4.11
CA ILE A 196 20.04 -27.47 5.40
C ILE A 196 18.91 -26.47 5.33
N LEU A 197 19.15 -25.28 4.74
CA LEU A 197 18.13 -24.25 4.58
C LEU A 197 16.92 -24.75 3.77
N ASN A 198 17.14 -25.55 2.74
CA ASN A 198 16.05 -26.13 1.95
C ASN A 198 15.17 -27.05 2.78
N ARG A 199 15.78 -27.93 3.59
CA ARG A 199 15.02 -28.86 4.44
C ARG A 199 14.29 -28.14 5.60
N VAL A 200 14.92 -27.12 6.18
CA VAL A 200 14.22 -26.25 7.15
C VAL A 200 13.01 -25.57 6.49
N ARG A 201 13.16 -25.10 5.26
CA ARG A 201 12.08 -24.49 4.47
C ARG A 201 10.93 -25.45 4.19
N GLU A 202 11.25 -26.71 3.95
CA GLU A 202 10.29 -27.80 3.67
C GLU A 202 9.70 -28.42 4.95
N GLY A 203 10.12 -27.97 6.14
CA GLY A 203 9.66 -28.53 7.42
C GLY A 203 10.23 -29.92 7.74
N HIS A 204 11.14 -30.44 6.92
CA HIS A 204 11.62 -31.84 6.95
C HIS A 204 13.12 -31.95 7.25
N LEU A 205 13.55 -31.44 8.40
CA LEU A 205 14.94 -31.59 8.83
C LEU A 205 15.16 -32.94 9.53
N SER A 206 16.15 -33.73 9.07
CA SER A 206 16.54 -34.96 9.73
C SER A 206 17.22 -34.71 11.09
N LEU A 207 17.21 -35.71 11.98
CA LEU A 207 17.88 -35.59 13.28
C LEU A 207 19.39 -35.34 13.15
N ASP A 208 20.05 -35.90 12.15
CA ASP A 208 21.48 -35.68 11.90
C ASP A 208 21.78 -34.26 11.45
N GLU A 209 20.93 -33.71 10.61
CA GLU A 209 21.05 -32.33 10.15
C GLU A 209 20.72 -31.32 11.26
N LEU A 210 19.69 -31.60 12.07
CA LEU A 210 19.35 -30.82 13.25
C LEU A 210 20.52 -30.84 14.26
N ASN A 211 21.12 -31.98 14.47
CA ASN A 211 22.31 -32.11 15.30
C ASN A 211 23.50 -31.36 14.72
N SER A 212 23.69 -31.42 13.41
CA SER A 212 24.73 -30.64 12.72
C SER A 212 24.53 -29.12 12.89
N LEU A 213 23.30 -28.64 12.74
CA LEU A 213 22.94 -27.25 12.99
C LEU A 213 23.15 -26.85 14.45
N ASN A 214 22.74 -27.72 15.38
CA ASN A 214 22.91 -27.52 16.82
C ASN A 214 24.38 -27.62 17.33
N LYS A 215 25.34 -28.06 16.49
CA LYS A 215 26.78 -27.89 16.78
C LYS A 215 27.19 -26.42 16.82
N ARG A 216 26.39 -25.53 16.21
CA ARG A 216 26.59 -24.06 16.27
C ARG A 216 26.02 -23.43 17.55
N TYR A 217 25.41 -24.19 18.45
CA TYR A 217 24.97 -23.71 19.74
C TYR A 217 26.16 -23.44 20.65
N ILE A 218 26.32 -22.19 21.05
CA ILE A 218 27.34 -21.74 21.99
C ILE A 218 26.61 -20.95 23.08
N PRO A 219 26.46 -21.53 24.29
CA PRO A 219 25.79 -20.83 25.40
C PRO A 219 26.61 -19.58 25.79
N ASP A 220 25.90 -18.53 26.20
CA ASP A 220 26.50 -17.28 26.70
C ASP A 220 27.55 -16.66 25.76
N PHE A 221 27.40 -16.89 24.43
CA PHE A 221 28.31 -16.33 23.45
C PHE A 221 28.22 -14.79 23.45
N SER A 222 29.32 -14.15 23.82
CA SER A 222 29.46 -12.70 23.91
C SER A 222 30.64 -12.24 23.04
N PRO A 223 30.40 -11.99 21.74
CA PRO A 223 31.43 -11.53 20.82
C PRO A 223 31.85 -10.10 21.12
N LYS A 224 33.07 -9.74 20.70
CA LYS A 224 33.51 -8.35 20.68
C LYS A 224 32.77 -7.59 19.56
N THR A 225 32.59 -6.29 19.76
CA THR A 225 31.89 -5.43 18.77
C THR A 225 32.59 -5.47 17.40
N GLU A 226 33.92 -5.56 17.37
CA GLU A 226 34.72 -5.58 16.14
C GLU A 226 34.45 -6.87 15.29
N GLU A 227 33.92 -7.93 15.92
CA GLU A 227 33.59 -9.15 15.21
C GLU A 227 32.29 -9.03 14.38
N GLY A 228 31.46 -8.02 14.64
CA GLY A 228 30.29 -7.68 13.87
C GLY A 228 29.16 -8.71 13.90
N TYR A 229 29.01 -9.43 15.02
CA TYR A 229 27.83 -10.29 15.20
C TYR A 229 26.59 -9.47 15.49
N ILE A 230 25.48 -9.78 14.82
CA ILE A 230 24.14 -9.24 15.10
C ILE A 230 23.24 -10.33 15.68
N ARG A 231 22.52 -10.02 16.75
CA ARG A 231 21.55 -10.96 17.35
C ARG A 231 20.19 -10.82 16.66
N LEU A 232 19.66 -11.92 16.17
CA LEU A 232 18.32 -12.00 15.59
C LEU A 232 17.35 -12.56 16.64
N THR A 233 16.32 -11.76 16.99
CA THR A 233 15.34 -12.11 18.03
C THR A 233 13.93 -12.17 17.45
N THR A 234 13.01 -12.83 18.16
CA THR A 234 11.61 -12.95 17.74
C THR A 234 10.78 -11.69 18.03
N HIS A 235 11.14 -10.90 19.07
CA HIS A 235 10.34 -9.77 19.55
C HIS A 235 11.11 -8.45 19.58
N ASN A 236 10.42 -7.33 19.23
CA ASN A 236 11.03 -6.00 19.28
C ASN A 236 11.57 -5.64 20.68
N ARG A 237 10.81 -5.93 21.76
CA ARG A 237 11.25 -5.64 23.13
C ARG A 237 12.59 -6.27 23.49
N MET A 238 12.85 -7.47 22.99
CA MET A 238 14.14 -8.16 23.22
C MET A 238 15.28 -7.46 22.49
N ALA A 239 15.05 -7.07 21.22
CA ALA A 239 16.05 -6.34 20.43
C ALA A 239 16.34 -4.97 21.04
N ASP A 240 15.31 -4.20 21.37
CA ASP A 240 15.43 -2.85 21.93
C ASP A 240 16.15 -2.90 23.29
N HIS A 241 15.75 -3.82 24.19
CA HIS A 241 16.40 -4.02 25.48
C HIS A 241 17.89 -4.38 25.35
N GLN A 242 18.24 -5.27 24.42
CA GLN A 242 19.62 -5.66 24.17
C GLN A 242 20.43 -4.45 23.68
N ASN A 243 19.89 -3.70 22.70
CA ASN A 243 20.56 -2.52 22.15
C ASN A 243 20.78 -1.44 23.22
N GLU A 244 19.77 -1.15 24.04
CA GLU A 244 19.91 -0.20 25.15
C GLU A 244 20.91 -0.66 26.20
N THR A 245 20.87 -1.95 26.56
CA THR A 245 21.81 -2.53 27.56
C THR A 245 23.25 -2.40 27.10
N GLU A 246 23.54 -2.78 25.85
CA GLU A 246 24.88 -2.68 25.30
C GLU A 246 25.33 -1.22 25.15
N LEU A 247 24.44 -0.31 24.74
CA LEU A 247 24.76 1.12 24.65
C LEU A 247 25.09 1.71 26.04
N ARG A 248 24.35 1.29 27.09
CA ARG A 248 24.63 1.74 28.48
C ARG A 248 25.94 1.21 29.02
N ARG A 249 26.38 0.02 28.59
CA ARG A 249 27.68 -0.57 29.00
C ARG A 249 28.88 0.20 28.47
N LEU A 250 28.72 0.86 27.31
CA LEU A 250 29.77 1.68 26.74
C LEU A 250 29.99 2.92 27.61
N GLN A 251 31.27 3.16 27.90
CA GLN A 251 31.71 4.40 28.61
C GLN A 251 31.83 5.55 27.64
N GLY A 252 31.74 6.78 28.16
CA GLY A 252 31.91 7.99 27.38
C GLY A 252 30.63 8.80 27.17
N ARG A 253 30.78 9.87 26.42
CA ARG A 253 29.69 10.81 26.14
C ARG A 253 28.66 10.18 25.19
N GLU A 254 27.39 10.44 25.46
CA GLU A 254 26.30 10.18 24.52
C GLU A 254 26.16 11.34 23.55
N TRP A 255 26.01 11.01 22.28
CA TRP A 255 25.68 11.92 21.20
C TRP A 255 24.29 11.64 20.70
N CYS A 256 23.42 12.66 20.70
CA CYS A 256 22.06 12.55 20.21
C CYS A 256 21.91 13.35 18.92
N TYR A 257 21.47 12.68 17.86
CA TYR A 257 21.26 13.29 16.56
C TYR A 257 19.78 13.25 16.22
N ASP A 258 19.18 14.43 16.13
CA ASP A 258 17.78 14.57 15.79
C ASP A 258 17.55 14.48 14.28
N ALA A 259 16.49 13.80 13.89
CA ALA A 259 16.05 13.78 12.52
C ALA A 259 15.40 15.11 12.13
N GLU A 260 15.61 15.52 10.89
CA GLU A 260 14.95 16.66 10.29
C GLU A 260 13.74 16.16 9.49
N ILE A 261 12.52 16.59 9.86
CA ILE A 261 11.30 16.19 9.17
C ILE A 261 10.70 17.40 8.49
N THR A 262 10.46 17.28 7.18
CA THR A 262 9.77 18.27 6.37
C THR A 262 8.52 17.68 5.74
N GLY A 263 7.45 18.46 5.64
CA GLY A 263 6.17 17.99 5.10
C GLY A 263 5.48 16.96 6.00
N SER A 264 4.89 15.93 5.40
CA SER A 264 4.17 14.86 6.10
C SER A 264 4.93 13.56 6.02
N PHE A 265 5.46 13.09 7.15
CA PHE A 265 6.12 11.78 7.26
C PHE A 265 5.60 11.06 8.52
N PRO A 266 4.83 9.96 8.39
CA PRO A 266 4.24 9.27 9.53
C PRO A 266 5.29 8.57 10.41
N GLU A 267 5.12 8.61 11.73
CA GLU A 267 6.06 8.00 12.69
C GLU A 267 6.25 6.50 12.50
N TYR A 268 5.19 5.76 12.18
CA TYR A 268 5.26 4.31 11.93
C TYR A 268 6.09 3.94 10.69
N SER A 269 6.41 4.92 9.85
CA SER A 269 7.25 4.76 8.64
C SER A 269 8.69 5.24 8.83
N PHE A 270 9.09 5.65 10.04
CA PHE A 270 10.46 6.12 10.27
C PHE A 270 11.48 5.02 9.97
N PRO A 271 12.42 5.29 9.04
CA PRO A 271 13.42 4.30 8.64
C PRO A 271 14.47 4.05 9.71
N THR A 272 14.71 5.03 10.59
CA THR A 272 15.59 4.95 11.75
C THR A 272 15.02 5.76 12.91
N ALA A 273 15.73 5.85 14.03
CA ALA A 273 15.30 6.58 15.21
C ALA A 273 15.16 8.09 14.95
N LEU A 274 14.08 8.70 15.48
CA LEU A 274 13.90 10.14 15.48
C LEU A 274 15.05 10.83 16.22
N HIS A 275 15.39 10.27 17.39
CA HIS A 275 16.53 10.66 18.23
C HIS A 275 17.54 9.52 18.20
N LEU A 276 18.55 9.63 17.35
CA LEU A 276 19.60 8.62 17.22
C LEU A 276 20.68 8.86 18.28
N VAL A 277 20.68 8.04 19.32
CA VAL A 277 21.68 8.11 20.42
C VAL A 277 22.81 7.13 20.16
N LEU A 278 24.05 7.64 20.12
CA LEU A 278 25.26 6.87 19.86
C LEU A 278 26.35 7.19 20.88
N LYS A 279 27.26 6.25 21.07
CA LYS A 279 28.53 6.42 21.81
C LYS A 279 29.69 5.90 20.96
N LEU A 280 30.89 6.30 21.27
CA LEU A 280 32.08 5.67 20.70
C LEU A 280 32.10 4.16 21.01
N GLY A 281 32.39 3.33 20.02
CA GLY A 281 32.33 1.88 20.12
C GLY A 281 30.91 1.29 19.90
N ALA A 282 29.87 2.10 19.72
CA ALA A 282 28.53 1.60 19.47
C ALA A 282 28.47 0.80 18.14
N GLN A 283 27.92 -0.41 18.22
CA GLN A 283 27.66 -1.22 17.03
C GLN A 283 26.44 -0.69 16.31
N VAL A 284 26.62 -0.38 15.05
CA VAL A 284 25.60 0.17 14.17
C VAL A 284 25.47 -0.63 12.89
N MET A 285 24.30 -0.51 12.27
CA MET A 285 24.02 -1.05 10.95
C MET A 285 23.57 0.08 10.04
N PHE A 286 24.09 0.09 8.82
CA PHE A 286 23.57 0.95 7.77
C PHE A 286 22.21 0.46 7.31
N VAL A 287 21.23 1.38 7.25
CA VAL A 287 19.83 1.05 6.87
C VAL A 287 19.50 1.48 5.43
N ARG A 288 20.52 1.83 4.66
CA ARG A 288 20.42 2.20 3.25
C ARG A 288 21.71 1.88 2.52
N ASN A 289 21.64 1.70 1.20
CA ASN A 289 22.83 1.65 0.36
C ASN A 289 23.39 3.04 0.16
N ASP A 290 24.69 3.15 0.09
CA ASP A 290 25.40 4.37 -0.30
C ASP A 290 25.01 4.74 -1.74
N ALA A 291 24.50 5.95 -1.90
CA ALA A 291 24.11 6.50 -3.20
C ALA A 291 25.29 7.16 -3.92
N THR A 292 26.44 7.29 -3.27
CA THR A 292 27.64 7.89 -3.87
C THR A 292 28.30 6.91 -4.86
N PRO A 293 29.09 7.40 -5.83
CA PRO A 293 29.79 6.52 -6.77
C PRO A 293 30.77 5.54 -6.11
N GLN A 294 31.22 5.84 -4.89
CA GLN A 294 32.18 5.03 -4.15
C GLN A 294 31.55 3.76 -3.56
N HIS A 295 30.24 3.74 -3.33
CA HIS A 295 29.51 2.60 -2.73
C HIS A 295 30.20 2.05 -1.46
N LEU A 296 30.56 2.93 -0.53
CA LEU A 296 31.32 2.60 0.67
C LEU A 296 30.59 1.69 1.64
N TYR A 297 29.24 1.74 1.64
CA TYR A 297 28.40 0.91 2.50
C TYR A 297 27.11 0.45 1.79
N TYR A 298 26.52 -0.59 2.34
CA TYR A 298 25.25 -1.17 1.84
C TYR A 298 24.28 -1.42 2.99
N ASN A 299 23.00 -1.54 2.67
CA ASN A 299 21.95 -1.83 3.64
C ASN A 299 22.19 -3.19 4.33
N GLY A 300 22.29 -3.17 5.65
CA GLY A 300 22.62 -4.35 6.47
C GLY A 300 24.10 -4.46 6.83
N MET A 301 24.97 -3.59 6.31
CA MET A 301 26.38 -3.58 6.69
C MET A 301 26.54 -3.18 8.16
N ILE A 302 27.29 -3.98 8.92
CA ILE A 302 27.60 -3.75 10.33
C ILE A 302 28.94 -3.02 10.46
N GLY A 303 29.01 -2.10 11.41
CA GLY A 303 30.23 -1.41 11.79
C GLY A 303 30.15 -0.90 13.23
N HIS A 304 31.17 -0.20 13.67
CA HIS A 304 31.20 0.46 14.97
C HIS A 304 31.61 1.91 14.84
N VAL A 305 31.06 2.77 15.70
CA VAL A 305 31.33 4.19 15.73
C VAL A 305 32.76 4.43 16.29
N VAL A 306 33.63 4.96 15.47
CA VAL A 306 35.02 5.28 15.86
C VAL A 306 35.25 6.78 16.15
N TYR A 307 34.36 7.62 15.62
CA TYR A 307 34.36 9.05 15.88
C TYR A 307 32.92 9.58 15.86
N ALA A 308 32.62 10.49 16.77
CA ALA A 308 31.33 11.19 16.82
C ALA A 308 31.56 12.61 17.43
N ASP A 309 30.96 13.59 16.78
CA ASP A 309 30.81 14.96 17.32
C ASP A 309 29.44 15.53 16.90
N ASP A 310 29.17 16.80 17.15
CA ASP A 310 27.88 17.43 16.85
C ASP A 310 27.54 17.46 15.33
N LYS A 311 28.50 17.21 14.44
CA LYS A 311 28.36 17.39 12.98
C LYS A 311 28.74 16.16 12.17
N GLU A 312 29.57 15.29 12.70
CA GLU A 312 30.20 14.20 11.95
C GLU A 312 30.15 12.88 12.73
N ILE A 313 29.86 11.81 12.03
CA ILE A 313 29.94 10.42 12.53
C ILE A 313 30.88 9.65 11.59
N ARG A 314 31.84 8.92 12.17
CA ARG A 314 32.65 7.96 11.41
C ARG A 314 32.40 6.54 11.92
N VAL A 315 32.13 5.66 10.98
CA VAL A 315 31.88 4.24 11.25
C VAL A 315 32.94 3.42 10.57
N LEU A 316 33.58 2.53 11.33
CA LEU A 316 34.49 1.53 10.78
C LEU A 316 33.69 0.24 10.53
N GLY A 317 33.53 -0.12 9.26
CA GLY A 317 32.85 -1.35 8.86
C GLY A 317 33.66 -2.58 9.22
N VAL A 318 32.97 -3.70 9.50
CA VAL A 318 33.62 -4.98 9.80
C VAL A 318 34.50 -5.39 8.62
N GLY A 319 35.80 -5.64 8.92
CA GLY A 319 36.80 -6.01 7.90
C GLY A 319 37.34 -4.86 7.06
N GLN A 320 36.95 -3.62 7.35
CA GLN A 320 37.53 -2.44 6.72
C GLN A 320 38.69 -1.87 7.53
N THR A 321 39.62 -1.17 6.87
CA THR A 321 40.77 -0.52 7.49
C THR A 321 40.56 0.98 7.65
N GLU A 322 39.69 1.58 6.86
CA GLU A 322 39.43 3.02 6.89
C GLU A 322 37.99 3.31 7.33
N PRO A 323 37.84 4.30 8.24
CA PRO A 323 36.51 4.72 8.67
C PRO A 323 35.71 5.42 7.55
N ILE A 324 34.42 5.14 7.47
CA ILE A 324 33.49 5.80 6.58
C ILE A 324 32.94 7.04 7.27
N VAL A 325 33.04 8.19 6.65
CA VAL A 325 32.32 9.41 7.06
C VAL A 325 30.87 9.24 6.64
N VAL A 326 29.97 9.26 7.62
CA VAL A 326 28.54 9.05 7.37
C VAL A 326 27.82 10.38 7.25
N GLU A 327 27.12 10.58 6.15
CA GLU A 327 26.29 11.75 5.92
C GLU A 327 24.82 11.49 6.22
N LYS A 328 24.09 12.53 6.65
CA LYS A 328 22.61 12.42 6.78
C LYS A 328 21.99 12.18 5.40
N THR A 329 21.11 11.23 5.35
CA THR A 329 20.39 10.83 4.13
C THR A 329 18.91 11.13 4.28
N ALA A 330 18.28 11.55 3.20
CA ALA A 330 16.86 11.82 3.13
C ALA A 330 16.07 10.59 2.64
N TRP A 331 15.01 10.26 3.35
CA TRP A 331 13.97 9.32 2.89
C TRP A 331 12.72 10.11 2.55
N GLN A 332 12.08 9.76 1.47
CA GLN A 332 10.91 10.43 0.97
C GLN A 332 9.65 9.61 1.29
N ASN A 333 8.65 10.29 1.86
CA ASN A 333 7.30 9.77 1.91
C ASN A 333 6.61 10.17 0.61
N GLU A 334 6.40 9.21 -0.27
CA GLU A 334 5.85 9.43 -1.60
C GLU A 334 4.40 8.99 -1.66
N ARG A 335 3.63 9.65 -2.52
CA ARG A 335 2.32 9.15 -2.96
C ARG A 335 2.31 9.03 -4.47
N TYR A 336 1.51 8.13 -4.96
CA TYR A 336 1.25 8.07 -6.40
C TYR A 336 0.37 9.24 -6.81
N THR A 337 0.78 9.92 -7.87
CA THR A 337 0.07 11.01 -8.55
C THR A 337 0.05 10.73 -10.05
N VAL A 338 -0.67 11.55 -10.80
CA VAL A 338 -0.71 11.45 -12.25
C VAL A 338 -0.04 12.67 -12.85
N ASN A 339 0.94 12.47 -13.70
CA ASN A 339 1.52 13.53 -14.52
C ASN A 339 0.48 14.00 -15.54
N GLU A 340 0.05 15.25 -15.46
CA GLU A 340 -1.01 15.78 -16.34
C GLU A 340 -0.58 15.87 -17.83
N LYS A 341 0.72 15.89 -18.11
CA LYS A 341 1.26 15.98 -19.49
C LYS A 341 1.50 14.61 -20.11
N THR A 342 2.20 13.72 -19.39
CA THR A 342 2.57 12.39 -19.90
C THR A 342 1.46 11.35 -19.68
N LYS A 343 0.50 11.64 -18.77
CA LYS A 343 -0.58 10.74 -18.34
C LYS A 343 -0.04 9.46 -17.68
N GLU A 344 1.16 9.52 -17.14
CA GLU A 344 1.80 8.43 -16.41
C GLU A 344 1.58 8.59 -14.90
N ILE A 345 1.56 7.47 -14.18
CA ILE A 345 1.60 7.49 -12.72
C ILE A 345 3.04 7.79 -12.31
N GLU A 346 3.21 8.85 -11.53
CA GLU A 346 4.47 9.27 -10.96
C GLU A 346 4.36 9.28 -9.43
N THR A 347 5.47 9.47 -8.76
CA THR A 347 5.47 9.69 -7.32
C THR A 347 5.63 11.18 -7.00
N GLU A 348 4.87 11.65 -6.00
CA GLU A 348 4.98 12.99 -5.43
C GLU A 348 5.47 12.90 -4.00
N VAL A 349 6.48 13.65 -3.66
CA VAL A 349 7.02 13.68 -2.29
C VAL A 349 6.11 14.50 -1.39
N LEU A 350 5.50 13.84 -0.39
CA LEU A 350 4.65 14.45 0.63
C LEU A 350 5.45 15.01 1.79
N GLY A 351 6.58 14.39 2.09
CA GLY A 351 7.47 14.77 3.17
C GLY A 351 8.79 14.02 3.10
N GLU A 352 9.73 14.50 3.85
CA GLU A 352 11.09 13.99 3.91
C GLU A 352 11.51 13.80 5.36
N PHE A 353 12.14 12.66 5.62
CA PHE A 353 12.80 12.32 6.89
C PHE A 353 14.30 12.26 6.63
N LYS A 354 15.08 13.18 7.21
CA LYS A 354 16.51 13.27 7.02
C LYS A 354 17.24 12.96 8.31
N GLN A 355 18.03 11.89 8.30
CA GLN A 355 18.80 11.40 9.44
C GLN A 355 20.05 10.66 8.95
N TYR A 356 20.99 10.39 9.82
CA TYR A 356 22.07 9.45 9.55
C TYR A 356 21.48 8.06 9.26
N PRO A 357 21.91 7.38 8.18
CA PRO A 357 21.37 6.06 7.78
C PRO A 357 21.90 4.94 8.68
N LEU A 358 21.83 5.13 9.99
CA LEU A 358 22.35 4.25 11.02
C LEU A 358 21.27 3.83 12.00
N ARG A 359 21.41 2.64 12.54
CA ARG A 359 20.63 2.10 13.65
C ARG A 359 21.54 1.31 14.57
N LEU A 360 21.28 1.31 15.89
CA LEU A 360 21.93 0.38 16.80
C LEU A 360 21.67 -1.04 16.35
N ALA A 361 22.66 -1.90 16.38
CA ALA A 361 22.64 -3.19 15.73
C ALA A 361 23.33 -4.32 16.50
N TRP A 362 23.33 -4.30 17.83
CA TRP A 362 23.65 -5.52 18.60
C TRP A 362 22.54 -6.55 18.47
N ALA A 363 21.27 -6.08 18.36
CA ALA A 363 20.12 -6.95 18.10
C ALA A 363 19.12 -6.31 17.15
N ILE A 364 18.44 -7.17 16.36
CA ILE A 364 17.32 -6.81 15.48
C ILE A 364 16.31 -7.94 15.47
N THR A 365 15.04 -7.68 15.18
CA THR A 365 14.06 -8.77 15.04
C THR A 365 14.21 -9.50 13.71
N ILE A 366 13.83 -10.78 13.70
CA ILE A 366 13.80 -11.62 12.49
C ILE A 366 12.96 -10.92 11.40
N HIS A 367 11.81 -10.33 11.76
CA HIS A 367 10.96 -9.59 10.81
C HIS A 367 11.69 -8.40 10.17
N LYS A 368 12.36 -7.58 10.96
CA LYS A 368 13.11 -6.41 10.46
C LYS A 368 14.38 -6.80 9.72
N SER A 369 14.89 -8.03 9.90
CA SER A 369 16.04 -8.56 9.16
C SER A 369 15.66 -9.07 7.76
N GLN A 370 14.37 -9.12 7.43
CA GLN A 370 13.91 -9.58 6.12
C GLN A 370 14.53 -8.74 4.99
N GLY A 371 14.97 -9.39 3.92
CA GLY A 371 15.72 -8.72 2.85
C GLY A 371 17.21 -8.50 3.12
N LEU A 372 17.63 -8.43 4.39
CA LEU A 372 19.04 -8.20 4.77
C LEU A 372 19.87 -9.50 4.70
N THR A 373 21.20 -9.34 4.71
CA THR A 373 22.16 -10.46 4.72
C THR A 373 23.32 -10.09 5.62
N PHE A 374 23.71 -11.01 6.49
CA PHE A 374 24.78 -10.83 7.46
C PHE A 374 25.88 -11.88 7.26
N ASP A 375 27.11 -11.49 7.43
CA ASP A 375 28.23 -12.43 7.43
C ASP A 375 28.27 -13.23 8.73
N ARG A 376 27.87 -12.60 9.86
CA ARG A 376 27.87 -13.20 11.20
C ARG A 376 26.56 -12.88 11.94
N ALA A 377 25.89 -13.90 12.46
CA ALA A 377 24.65 -13.72 13.19
C ALA A 377 24.54 -14.66 14.39
N ILE A 378 23.98 -14.14 15.49
CA ILE A 378 23.55 -14.92 16.65
C ILE A 378 22.04 -15.09 16.53
N ILE A 379 21.58 -16.34 16.45
CA ILE A 379 20.15 -16.62 16.24
C ILE A 379 19.55 -17.16 17.53
N ASP A 380 18.54 -16.48 18.02
CA ASP A 380 17.69 -16.90 19.11
C ASP A 380 16.31 -17.33 18.54
N ALA A 381 16.28 -18.55 18.01
CA ALA A 381 15.11 -19.11 17.35
C ALA A 381 14.49 -20.31 18.11
N GLY A 382 15.03 -20.66 19.28
CA GLY A 382 14.47 -21.74 20.12
C GLY A 382 13.06 -21.45 20.64
N SER A 383 12.69 -20.15 20.73
CA SER A 383 11.38 -19.67 21.11
C SER A 383 10.52 -19.23 19.91
N SER A 384 10.82 -19.71 18.71
CA SER A 384 10.01 -19.41 17.52
C SER A 384 8.58 -19.92 17.68
N PHE A 385 7.61 -19.08 17.33
CA PHE A 385 6.20 -19.34 17.57
C PHE A 385 5.34 -19.38 16.29
N ALA A 386 5.94 -19.02 15.13
CA ALA A 386 5.23 -19.00 13.86
C ALA A 386 6.03 -19.75 12.77
N PRO A 387 5.35 -20.37 11.80
CA PRO A 387 5.97 -20.99 10.64
C PRO A 387 6.92 -20.02 9.92
N GLY A 388 7.99 -20.55 9.35
CA GLY A 388 8.97 -19.79 8.57
C GLY A 388 9.98 -18.95 9.37
N GLN A 389 9.78 -18.66 10.65
CA GLN A 389 10.68 -17.78 11.43
C GLN A 389 12.11 -18.33 11.49
N VAL A 390 12.27 -19.64 11.76
CA VAL A 390 13.59 -20.28 11.80
C VAL A 390 14.27 -20.20 10.44
N TYR A 391 13.54 -20.52 9.38
CA TYR A 391 14.05 -20.42 8.01
C TYR A 391 14.51 -18.99 7.67
N VAL A 392 13.67 -17.98 8.00
CA VAL A 392 14.02 -16.58 7.76
C VAL A 392 15.29 -16.21 8.52
N ALA A 393 15.40 -16.55 9.80
CA ALA A 393 16.56 -16.23 10.63
C ALA A 393 17.84 -16.88 10.07
N LEU A 394 17.82 -18.19 9.81
CA LEU A 394 18.96 -18.92 9.27
C LEU A 394 19.37 -18.39 7.89
N SER A 395 18.40 -18.11 7.03
CA SER A 395 18.66 -17.61 5.67
C SER A 395 19.22 -16.17 5.61
N ARG A 396 19.30 -15.46 6.75
CA ARG A 396 19.99 -14.17 6.84
C ARG A 396 21.50 -14.32 6.81
N CYS A 397 22.02 -15.46 7.25
CA CYS A 397 23.45 -15.71 7.26
C CYS A 397 23.96 -16.23 5.90
N ARG A 398 25.17 -15.82 5.50
CA ARG A 398 25.79 -16.27 4.23
C ARG A 398 26.32 -17.68 4.30
N SER A 399 26.82 -18.10 5.47
CA SER A 399 27.43 -19.43 5.67
C SER A 399 27.10 -19.99 7.05
N LEU A 400 27.25 -21.29 7.21
CA LEU A 400 27.09 -21.97 8.49
C LEU A 400 28.15 -21.54 9.51
N GLU A 401 29.34 -21.15 9.07
CA GLU A 401 30.45 -20.72 9.93
C GLU A 401 30.17 -19.39 10.63
N GLY A 402 29.50 -18.46 9.96
CA GLY A 402 29.10 -17.19 10.54
C GLY A 402 27.92 -17.27 11.50
N LEU A 403 27.30 -18.46 11.60
CA LEU A 403 26.12 -18.68 12.42
C LEU A 403 26.49 -19.11 13.82
N VAL A 404 25.88 -18.51 14.83
CA VAL A 404 25.88 -18.95 16.24
C VAL A 404 24.42 -19.06 16.70
N LEU A 405 24.09 -20.15 17.38
CA LEU A 405 22.81 -20.34 18.04
C LEU A 405 22.94 -19.99 19.51
N SER A 406 22.12 -19.10 20.03
CA SER A 406 22.06 -18.79 21.47
C SER A 406 21.11 -19.71 22.22
N SER A 407 20.25 -20.43 21.52
CA SER A 407 19.39 -21.49 22.02
C SER A 407 19.41 -22.67 21.04
N ARG A 408 19.24 -23.90 21.54
CA ARG A 408 19.13 -25.07 20.65
C ARG A 408 17.81 -25.00 19.87
N ILE A 409 17.88 -25.32 18.59
CA ILE A 409 16.68 -25.47 17.77
C ILE A 409 16.13 -26.88 18.02
N GLY A 410 14.90 -26.97 18.50
CA GLY A 410 14.16 -28.21 18.62
C GLY A 410 13.42 -28.57 17.34
N GLN A 411 13.03 -29.82 17.16
CA GLN A 411 12.21 -30.27 16.03
C GLN A 411 10.88 -29.46 15.96
N SER A 412 10.30 -29.15 17.12
CA SER A 412 9.07 -28.39 17.23
C SER A 412 9.18 -26.90 16.80
N ALA A 413 10.39 -26.36 16.71
CA ALA A 413 10.60 -24.99 16.22
C ALA A 413 10.65 -24.92 14.69
N ILE A 414 10.81 -26.07 14.02
CA ILE A 414 10.76 -26.19 12.56
C ILE A 414 9.32 -26.50 12.18
N ILE A 415 8.53 -25.46 12.13
CA ILE A 415 7.10 -25.53 11.90
C ILE A 415 6.84 -25.47 10.40
N GLY A 416 6.40 -26.60 9.82
CA GLY A 416 5.83 -26.67 8.47
C GLY A 416 4.37 -26.16 8.49
N ASP A 417 3.86 -25.87 7.32
CA ASP A 417 2.46 -25.48 7.14
C ASP A 417 1.84 -26.32 6.02
N ASN A 418 0.92 -27.18 6.40
CA ASN A 418 0.28 -28.11 5.48
C ASN A 418 -0.48 -27.41 4.34
N ASP A 419 -1.12 -26.27 4.62
CA ASP A 419 -1.83 -25.48 3.59
C ASP A 419 -0.86 -24.96 2.53
N VAL A 420 0.30 -24.48 2.98
CA VAL A 420 1.37 -24.02 2.09
C VAL A 420 1.95 -25.16 1.26
N GLU A 421 2.21 -26.32 1.87
CA GLU A 421 2.75 -27.50 1.18
C GLU A 421 1.79 -27.98 0.09
N HIS A 422 0.52 -28.17 0.42
CA HIS A 422 -0.51 -28.58 -0.53
C HIS A 422 -0.69 -27.55 -1.66
N TYR A 423 -0.70 -26.28 -1.32
CA TYR A 423 -0.82 -25.22 -2.32
C TYR A 423 0.39 -25.24 -3.27
N MET A 424 1.62 -25.29 -2.77
CA MET A 424 2.82 -25.26 -3.60
C MET A 424 2.97 -26.50 -4.49
N ALA A 425 2.61 -27.69 -4.00
CA ALA A 425 2.61 -28.90 -4.80
C ALA A 425 1.66 -28.81 -6.01
N ASN A 426 0.46 -28.27 -5.81
CA ASN A 426 -0.49 -28.03 -6.89
C ASN A 426 0.02 -26.97 -7.86
N GLN A 427 0.61 -25.90 -7.36
CA GLN A 427 1.12 -24.80 -8.19
C GLN A 427 2.27 -25.24 -9.11
N GLU A 428 3.12 -26.16 -8.68
CA GLU A 428 4.21 -26.67 -9.53
C GLU A 428 3.68 -27.40 -10.76
N ILE A 429 2.60 -28.17 -10.61
CA ILE A 429 1.93 -28.88 -11.69
C ILE A 429 1.30 -27.88 -12.68
N GLU A 430 0.55 -26.91 -12.15
CA GLU A 430 -0.14 -25.91 -12.98
C GLU A 430 0.83 -24.95 -13.67
N ALA A 431 1.98 -24.63 -13.06
CA ALA A 431 3.02 -23.81 -13.67
C ALA A 431 3.58 -24.45 -14.94
N LYS A 432 3.87 -25.77 -14.90
CA LYS A 432 4.38 -26.50 -16.07
C LYS A 432 3.39 -26.45 -17.23
N LYS A 433 2.08 -26.61 -16.95
CA LYS A 433 1.00 -26.50 -17.96
C LYS A 433 0.93 -25.09 -18.55
N SER A 434 0.91 -24.07 -17.70
CA SER A 434 0.79 -22.67 -18.12
C SER A 434 1.98 -22.21 -18.97
N ILE A 435 3.19 -22.64 -18.62
CA ILE A 435 4.41 -22.32 -19.40
C ILE A 435 4.36 -22.95 -20.79
N ALA A 436 3.84 -24.17 -20.92
CA ALA A 436 3.72 -24.84 -22.20
C ALA A 436 2.79 -24.11 -23.19
N VAL A 437 1.75 -23.44 -22.70
CA VAL A 437 0.76 -22.72 -23.51
C VAL A 437 1.02 -21.20 -23.57
N LEU A 438 2.18 -20.72 -23.12
CA LEU A 438 2.52 -19.31 -23.15
C LEU A 438 2.36 -18.62 -24.50
N PRO A 439 2.75 -19.24 -25.65
CA PRO A 439 2.51 -18.64 -26.95
C PRO A 439 1.02 -18.39 -27.21
N ASP A 440 0.17 -19.36 -26.89
CA ASP A 440 -1.28 -19.24 -27.08
C ASP A 440 -1.88 -18.15 -26.18
N LEU A 441 -1.39 -18.04 -24.94
CA LEU A 441 -1.84 -16.98 -24.00
C LEU A 441 -1.46 -15.57 -24.46
N LYS A 442 -0.34 -15.39 -25.16
CA LYS A 442 0.01 -14.11 -25.77
C LYS A 442 -0.99 -13.71 -26.86
N GLU A 443 -1.34 -14.65 -27.71
CA GLU A 443 -2.32 -14.43 -28.77
C GLU A 443 -3.74 -14.25 -28.24
N GLU A 444 -4.11 -15.03 -27.22
CA GLU A 444 -5.38 -14.84 -26.50
C GLU A 444 -5.49 -13.43 -25.90
N TYR A 445 -4.41 -12.93 -25.30
CA TYR A 445 -4.37 -11.58 -24.75
C TYR A 445 -4.50 -10.51 -25.83
N HIS A 446 -3.77 -10.64 -26.94
CA HIS A 446 -3.90 -9.76 -28.09
C HIS A 446 -5.34 -9.71 -28.60
N ARG A 447 -5.97 -10.87 -28.78
CA ARG A 447 -7.37 -11.00 -29.19
C ARG A 447 -8.34 -10.41 -28.18
N ALA A 448 -8.12 -10.66 -26.88
CA ALA A 448 -8.94 -10.12 -25.82
C ALA A 448 -8.95 -8.58 -25.80
N LEU A 449 -7.79 -7.95 -26.02
CA LEU A 449 -7.70 -6.50 -26.10
C LEU A 449 -8.40 -5.93 -27.34
N LEU A 450 -8.33 -6.62 -28.48
CA LEU A 450 -9.09 -6.26 -29.70
C LEU A 450 -10.60 -6.31 -29.43
N ILE A 451 -11.09 -7.36 -28.78
CA ILE A 451 -12.52 -7.51 -28.39
C ILE A 451 -12.91 -6.44 -27.39
N GLU A 452 -12.07 -6.15 -26.38
CA GLU A 452 -12.32 -5.13 -25.37
C GLU A 452 -12.45 -3.72 -25.97
N MET A 453 -11.67 -3.43 -27.01
CA MET A 453 -11.72 -2.14 -27.70
C MET A 453 -13.16 -1.82 -28.18
N PHE A 454 -13.88 -2.85 -28.64
CA PHE A 454 -15.25 -2.75 -29.16
C PHE A 454 -16.32 -3.24 -28.16
N ASP A 455 -16.02 -3.32 -26.86
CA ASP A 455 -17.04 -3.56 -25.83
C ASP A 455 -17.68 -2.23 -25.39
N PHE A 456 -18.96 -2.06 -25.71
CA PHE A 456 -19.78 -0.90 -25.38
C PHE A 456 -20.86 -1.21 -24.33
N SER A 457 -20.87 -2.40 -23.74
CA SER A 457 -21.88 -2.85 -22.79
C SER A 457 -22.02 -1.91 -21.57
N GLY A 458 -20.92 -1.30 -21.12
CA GLY A 458 -20.92 -0.30 -20.05
C GLY A 458 -21.71 0.95 -20.42
N LEU A 459 -21.57 1.44 -21.65
CA LEU A 459 -22.29 2.63 -22.13
C LEU A 459 -23.80 2.36 -22.21
N GLN A 460 -24.20 1.23 -22.76
CA GLN A 460 -25.61 0.88 -22.86
C GLN A 460 -26.25 0.78 -21.47
N ARG A 461 -25.61 0.10 -20.53
CA ARG A 461 -26.11 -0.05 -19.15
C ARG A 461 -26.32 1.30 -18.46
N LEU A 462 -25.39 2.24 -18.65
CA LEU A 462 -25.50 3.59 -18.05
C LEU A 462 -26.58 4.42 -18.72
N GLU A 463 -26.72 4.33 -20.04
CA GLU A 463 -27.80 5.00 -20.79
C GLU A 463 -29.17 4.46 -20.41
N ASP A 464 -29.32 3.13 -20.26
CA ASP A 464 -30.53 2.49 -19.72
C ASP A 464 -30.86 2.97 -18.30
N ALA A 465 -29.84 3.19 -17.47
CA ALA A 465 -30.02 3.72 -16.12
C ALA A 465 -30.50 5.18 -16.12
N ILE A 466 -29.97 6.01 -17.03
CA ILE A 466 -30.45 7.39 -17.22
C ILE A 466 -31.90 7.38 -17.72
N LEU A 467 -32.22 6.57 -18.70
CA LEU A 467 -33.58 6.48 -19.23
C LEU A 467 -34.58 6.08 -18.13
N ARG A 468 -34.24 5.10 -17.29
CA ARG A 468 -35.07 4.73 -16.13
C ARG A 468 -35.27 5.89 -15.16
N LEU A 469 -34.20 6.61 -14.80
CA LEU A 469 -34.28 7.77 -13.92
C LEU A 469 -35.18 8.89 -14.53
N LEU A 470 -35.09 9.11 -15.83
CA LEU A 470 -35.92 10.09 -16.53
C LEU A 470 -37.40 9.70 -16.50
N ILE A 471 -37.71 8.43 -16.74
CA ILE A 471 -39.10 7.91 -16.69
C ILE A 471 -39.67 8.01 -15.27
N GLU A 472 -38.91 7.62 -14.25
CA GLU A 472 -39.38 7.55 -12.86
C GLU A 472 -39.54 8.93 -12.20
N HIS A 473 -38.64 9.87 -12.49
CA HIS A 473 -38.52 11.10 -11.70
C HIS A 473 -38.62 12.39 -12.50
N PHE A 474 -38.55 12.37 -13.84
CA PHE A 474 -38.45 13.56 -14.68
C PHE A 474 -39.48 13.56 -15.83
N SER A 475 -40.29 12.54 -16.00
CA SER A 475 -41.20 12.37 -17.16
C SER A 475 -42.22 13.49 -17.31
N GLN A 476 -42.72 14.05 -16.20
CA GLN A 476 -43.71 15.13 -16.24
C GLN A 476 -43.09 16.46 -16.71
N ALA A 477 -41.85 16.77 -16.27
CA ALA A 477 -41.18 18.02 -16.60
C ALA A 477 -40.32 17.95 -17.88
N PHE A 478 -39.86 16.76 -18.27
CA PHE A 478 -38.90 16.56 -19.35
C PHE A 478 -39.25 15.38 -20.27
N SER A 479 -40.52 15.28 -20.73
CA SER A 479 -40.97 14.19 -21.58
C SER A 479 -40.18 14.06 -22.90
N GLN A 480 -39.80 15.18 -23.51
CA GLN A 480 -38.98 15.19 -24.72
C GLN A 480 -37.56 14.62 -24.46
N LEU A 481 -36.98 14.87 -23.29
CA LEU A 481 -35.69 14.34 -22.91
C LEU A 481 -35.74 12.80 -22.72
N ALA A 482 -36.82 12.29 -22.09
CA ALA A 482 -37.04 10.85 -21.96
C ALA A 482 -37.23 10.18 -23.34
N SER A 483 -37.93 10.82 -24.29
CA SER A 483 -38.04 10.32 -25.65
C SER A 483 -36.70 10.32 -26.38
N LEU A 484 -35.87 11.35 -26.21
CA LEU A 484 -34.55 11.44 -26.81
C LEU A 484 -33.61 10.31 -26.32
N HIS A 485 -33.64 10.03 -25.01
CA HIS A 485 -32.86 8.92 -24.43
C HIS A 485 -33.39 7.54 -24.86
N ARG A 486 -34.70 7.39 -25.06
CA ARG A 486 -35.27 6.17 -25.63
C ARG A 486 -34.74 5.91 -27.04
N THR A 487 -34.74 6.93 -27.89
CA THR A 487 -34.14 6.87 -29.23
C THR A 487 -32.65 6.54 -29.15
N ALA A 488 -31.90 7.17 -28.21
CA ALA A 488 -30.48 6.88 -28.02
C ALA A 488 -30.21 5.42 -27.62
N VAL A 489 -31.01 4.83 -26.74
CA VAL A 489 -30.93 3.39 -26.36
C VAL A 489 -31.17 2.50 -27.58
N GLU A 490 -32.21 2.80 -28.40
CA GLU A 490 -32.50 2.03 -29.62
C GLU A 490 -31.38 2.15 -30.67
N GLU A 491 -30.87 3.35 -30.90
CA GLU A 491 -29.74 3.55 -31.81
C GLU A 491 -28.44 2.93 -31.31
N LEU A 492 -28.14 3.02 -30.02
CA LEU A 492 -26.99 2.31 -29.42
C LEU A 492 -27.11 0.81 -29.65
N LYS A 493 -28.29 0.23 -29.45
CA LYS A 493 -28.52 -1.18 -29.68
C LYS A 493 -28.25 -1.56 -31.15
N ASN A 494 -28.92 -0.86 -32.08
CA ASN A 494 -28.93 -1.26 -33.50
C ASN A 494 -27.62 -0.92 -34.23
N ARG A 495 -27.06 0.27 -33.98
CA ARG A 495 -25.88 0.78 -34.73
C ARG A 495 -24.55 0.49 -34.06
N VAL A 496 -24.54 0.25 -32.72
CA VAL A 496 -23.32 0.03 -31.97
C VAL A 496 -23.25 -1.40 -31.44
N MET A 497 -24.20 -1.84 -30.59
CA MET A 497 -24.09 -3.11 -29.90
C MET A 497 -24.21 -4.32 -30.84
N ASP A 498 -25.23 -4.32 -31.72
CA ASP A 498 -25.46 -5.44 -32.65
C ASP A 498 -24.34 -5.54 -33.71
N VAL A 499 -23.80 -4.41 -34.15
CA VAL A 499 -22.64 -4.38 -35.07
C VAL A 499 -21.36 -4.82 -34.36
N ALA A 500 -21.10 -4.30 -33.17
CA ALA A 500 -19.94 -4.68 -32.38
C ALA A 500 -19.96 -6.16 -31.98
N GLY A 501 -21.13 -6.70 -31.59
CA GLY A 501 -21.27 -8.10 -31.23
C GLY A 501 -20.94 -9.04 -32.42
N LYS A 502 -21.39 -8.73 -33.61
CA LYS A 502 -21.01 -9.46 -34.83
C LYS A 502 -19.51 -9.38 -35.11
N TRP A 503 -18.94 -8.18 -34.94
CA TRP A 503 -17.52 -7.93 -35.13
C TRP A 503 -16.65 -8.67 -34.11
N GLN A 504 -17.02 -8.64 -32.82
CA GLN A 504 -16.37 -9.40 -31.75
C GLN A 504 -16.43 -10.91 -31.99
N THR A 505 -17.59 -11.45 -32.42
CA THR A 505 -17.74 -12.86 -32.77
C THR A 505 -16.81 -13.25 -33.93
N GLN A 506 -16.71 -12.40 -34.95
CA GLN A 506 -15.80 -12.63 -36.06
C GLN A 506 -14.34 -12.65 -35.62
N MET A 507 -13.89 -11.69 -34.80
CA MET A 507 -12.54 -11.64 -34.24
C MET A 507 -12.23 -12.86 -33.35
N ALA A 508 -13.21 -13.35 -32.58
CA ALA A 508 -13.03 -14.53 -31.74
C ALA A 508 -12.76 -15.81 -32.55
N MET A 509 -13.25 -15.88 -33.80
CA MET A 509 -13.11 -17.05 -34.68
C MET A 509 -11.92 -16.96 -35.64
N MET A 510 -11.26 -15.79 -35.72
CA MET A 510 -10.11 -15.59 -36.61
C MET A 510 -8.86 -16.36 -36.15
N THR A 511 -8.06 -16.83 -37.14
CA THR A 511 -6.73 -17.38 -36.84
C THR A 511 -5.76 -16.27 -36.45
N ILE A 512 -4.64 -16.66 -35.87
CA ILE A 512 -3.56 -15.73 -35.48
C ILE A 512 -3.06 -14.95 -36.71
N GLU A 513 -2.82 -15.64 -37.78
CA GLU A 513 -2.33 -15.03 -39.05
C GLU A 513 -3.32 -13.98 -39.60
N GLN A 514 -4.62 -14.26 -39.49
CA GLN A 514 -5.66 -13.31 -39.86
C GLN A 514 -5.68 -12.06 -39.00
N LEU A 515 -5.50 -12.20 -37.68
CA LEU A 515 -5.48 -11.08 -36.75
C LEU A 515 -4.26 -10.14 -36.94
N HIS A 516 -3.17 -10.66 -37.48
CA HIS A 516 -1.95 -9.88 -37.78
C HIS A 516 -1.86 -9.40 -39.22
N SER A 517 -2.83 -9.73 -40.07
CA SER A 517 -2.82 -9.29 -41.47
C SER A 517 -3.06 -7.79 -41.62
N GLU A 518 -2.38 -7.14 -42.55
CA GLU A 518 -2.51 -5.71 -42.84
C GLU A 518 -3.98 -5.33 -43.16
N ALA A 519 -4.65 -6.13 -43.99
CA ALA A 519 -6.06 -5.93 -44.34
C ALA A 519 -6.99 -5.96 -43.10
N PHE A 520 -6.69 -6.80 -42.11
CA PHE A 520 -7.45 -6.83 -40.84
C PHE A 520 -7.16 -5.58 -40.01
N LEU A 521 -5.89 -5.18 -39.86
CA LEU A 521 -5.52 -3.99 -39.10
C LEU A 521 -6.14 -2.72 -39.66
N GLU A 522 -6.15 -2.54 -41.01
CA GLU A 522 -6.89 -1.45 -41.63
C GLU A 522 -8.40 -1.51 -41.38
N ARG A 523 -8.98 -2.71 -41.33
CA ARG A 523 -10.40 -2.86 -40.99
C ARG A 523 -10.68 -2.49 -39.55
N VAL A 524 -9.77 -2.81 -38.60
CA VAL A 524 -9.85 -2.37 -37.21
C VAL A 524 -9.87 -0.85 -37.12
N GLN A 525 -8.99 -0.16 -37.85
CA GLN A 525 -8.95 1.32 -37.89
C GLN A 525 -10.27 1.90 -38.40
N ARG A 526 -10.75 1.44 -39.55
CA ARG A 526 -12.05 1.87 -40.13
C ARG A 526 -13.24 1.59 -39.20
N SER A 527 -13.19 0.47 -38.47
CA SER A 527 -14.21 0.15 -37.46
C SER A 527 -14.14 1.10 -36.27
N ALA A 528 -12.95 1.50 -35.85
CA ALA A 528 -12.76 2.48 -34.76
C ALA A 528 -13.35 3.85 -35.15
N ASP A 529 -13.11 4.31 -36.37
CA ASP A 529 -13.70 5.56 -36.89
C ASP A 529 -15.23 5.48 -36.91
N TYR A 530 -15.79 4.40 -37.46
CA TYR A 530 -17.24 4.19 -37.50
C TYR A 530 -17.89 4.26 -36.12
N PHE A 531 -17.34 3.54 -35.14
CA PHE A 531 -17.90 3.51 -33.80
C PHE A 531 -17.71 4.83 -33.06
N SER A 532 -16.60 5.53 -33.26
CA SER A 532 -16.39 6.85 -32.65
C SER A 532 -17.41 7.87 -33.15
N GLU A 533 -17.66 7.93 -34.44
CA GLU A 533 -18.67 8.82 -35.05
C GLU A 533 -20.09 8.44 -34.61
N ALA A 534 -20.42 7.14 -34.57
CA ALA A 534 -21.72 6.66 -34.09
C ALA A 534 -21.96 7.08 -32.64
N LEU A 535 -20.99 6.86 -31.74
CA LEU A 535 -21.10 7.25 -30.33
C LEU A 535 -21.27 8.76 -30.13
N ILE A 536 -20.57 9.58 -30.92
CA ILE A 536 -20.70 11.03 -30.87
C ILE A 536 -22.11 11.44 -31.33
N SER A 537 -22.59 10.89 -32.46
CA SER A 537 -23.90 11.25 -33.02
C SER A 537 -25.05 10.87 -32.09
N ILE A 538 -24.96 9.71 -31.41
CA ILE A 538 -26.03 9.17 -30.58
C ILE A 538 -26.06 9.82 -29.20
N LEU A 539 -24.93 9.94 -28.51
CA LEU A 539 -24.89 10.27 -27.08
C LEU A 539 -24.58 11.73 -26.76
N SER A 540 -23.92 12.47 -27.64
CA SER A 540 -23.44 13.84 -27.33
C SER A 540 -24.57 14.79 -26.88
N LYS A 541 -25.66 14.85 -27.63
CA LYS A 541 -26.80 15.75 -27.35
C LYS A 541 -27.64 15.24 -26.17
N PRO A 542 -28.11 13.98 -26.11
CA PRO A 542 -28.87 13.46 -24.98
C PRO A 542 -28.16 13.65 -23.66
N LEU A 543 -26.90 13.27 -23.59
CA LEU A 543 -26.09 13.37 -22.37
C LEU A 543 -25.92 14.82 -21.88
N SER A 544 -25.63 15.76 -22.77
CA SER A 544 -25.50 17.17 -22.41
C SER A 544 -26.79 17.76 -21.83
N LEU A 545 -27.94 17.38 -22.37
CA LEU A 545 -29.26 17.79 -21.89
C LEU A 545 -29.62 17.14 -20.55
N ALA A 546 -29.33 15.84 -20.36
CA ALA A 546 -29.55 15.15 -19.10
C ALA A 546 -28.75 15.77 -17.94
N LEU A 547 -27.47 16.10 -18.17
CA LEU A 547 -26.63 16.75 -17.17
C LEU A 547 -27.03 18.19 -16.83
N SER A 548 -27.78 18.87 -17.71
CA SER A 548 -28.30 20.22 -17.50
C SER A 548 -29.73 20.27 -16.90
N ALA A 549 -30.44 19.12 -16.86
CA ALA A 549 -31.77 19.01 -16.32
C ALA A 549 -31.81 19.36 -14.83
N LYS A 550 -32.85 20.06 -14.39
CA LYS A 550 -33.04 20.47 -12.99
C LYS A 550 -34.38 19.95 -12.48
N SER A 551 -34.38 19.48 -11.22
CA SER A 551 -35.57 19.01 -10.51
C SER A 551 -35.47 19.39 -9.03
N GLU A 552 -36.59 19.58 -8.38
CA GLU A 552 -36.69 19.80 -6.93
C GLU A 552 -36.39 18.53 -6.13
N ASN A 553 -36.50 17.36 -6.75
CA ASN A 553 -36.17 16.10 -6.13
C ASN A 553 -34.64 15.93 -5.99
N LYS A 554 -34.12 16.25 -4.80
CA LYS A 554 -32.68 16.20 -4.49
C LYS A 554 -32.07 14.81 -4.69
N TYR A 555 -32.81 13.74 -4.41
CA TYR A 555 -32.36 12.37 -4.59
C TYR A 555 -32.17 12.04 -6.08
N ALA A 556 -33.21 12.34 -6.88
CA ALA A 556 -33.14 12.12 -8.32
C ALA A 556 -32.03 12.95 -8.98
N MET A 557 -31.85 14.21 -8.56
CA MET A 557 -30.76 15.06 -9.04
C MET A 557 -29.39 14.50 -8.71
N LYS A 558 -29.19 14.01 -7.48
CA LYS A 558 -27.92 13.37 -7.11
C LYS A 558 -27.65 12.15 -7.97
N ARG A 559 -28.64 11.24 -8.10
CA ARG A 559 -28.54 10.05 -8.94
C ARG A 559 -28.26 10.38 -10.40
N MET A 560 -28.95 11.37 -10.97
CA MET A 560 -28.74 11.83 -12.35
C MET A 560 -27.32 12.36 -12.55
N LYS A 561 -26.81 13.12 -11.59
CA LYS A 561 -25.45 13.65 -11.64
C LYS A 561 -24.39 12.53 -11.55
N ASP A 562 -24.61 11.54 -10.69
CA ASP A 562 -23.69 10.43 -10.52
C ASP A 562 -23.67 9.52 -11.78
N VAL A 563 -24.83 9.03 -12.21
CA VAL A 563 -24.93 8.14 -13.40
C VAL A 563 -24.56 8.88 -14.70
N GLY A 564 -25.02 10.12 -14.86
CA GLY A 564 -24.68 10.93 -16.03
C GLY A 564 -23.19 11.31 -16.08
N GLY A 565 -22.56 11.52 -14.91
CA GLY A 565 -21.13 11.73 -14.81
C GLY A 565 -20.34 10.49 -15.23
N ASP A 566 -20.76 9.30 -14.76
CA ASP A 566 -20.15 8.03 -15.13
C ASP A 566 -20.30 7.74 -16.64
N LEU A 567 -21.50 7.98 -17.19
CA LEU A 567 -21.73 7.83 -18.62
C LEU A 567 -20.86 8.79 -19.45
N LYS A 568 -20.74 10.04 -19.02
CA LYS A 568 -19.89 11.04 -19.70
C LYS A 568 -18.43 10.60 -19.74
N ILE A 569 -17.91 10.12 -18.61
CA ILE A 569 -16.51 9.63 -18.54
C ILE A 569 -16.31 8.42 -19.44
N GLN A 570 -17.19 7.40 -19.37
CA GLN A 570 -17.06 6.21 -20.19
C GLN A 570 -17.23 6.49 -21.69
N TRP A 571 -18.23 7.32 -22.06
CA TRP A 571 -18.43 7.76 -23.42
C TRP A 571 -17.21 8.50 -23.97
N ARG A 572 -16.69 9.45 -23.21
CA ARG A 572 -15.53 10.24 -23.64
C ARG A 572 -14.27 9.38 -23.77
N THR A 573 -14.05 8.49 -22.81
CA THR A 573 -12.95 7.51 -22.88
C THR A 573 -13.02 6.68 -24.15
N LYS A 574 -14.19 6.11 -24.48
CA LYS A 574 -14.35 5.28 -25.67
C LYS A 574 -14.18 6.08 -26.95
N VAL A 575 -14.73 7.29 -27.04
CA VAL A 575 -14.57 8.17 -28.20
C VAL A 575 -13.11 8.53 -28.42
N LEU A 576 -12.38 8.98 -27.40
CA LEU A 576 -10.96 9.35 -27.51
C LEU A 576 -10.09 8.15 -27.91
N LEU A 577 -10.32 6.99 -27.28
CA LEU A 577 -9.60 5.76 -27.61
C LEU A 577 -9.82 5.35 -29.08
N LEU A 578 -11.07 5.31 -29.52
CA LEU A 578 -11.42 4.90 -30.87
C LEU A 578 -10.86 5.87 -31.93
N GLN A 579 -10.93 7.18 -31.70
CA GLN A 579 -10.34 8.20 -32.58
C GLN A 579 -8.83 7.99 -32.72
N SER A 580 -8.12 7.77 -31.59
CA SER A 580 -6.69 7.52 -31.64
C SER A 580 -6.33 6.20 -32.35
N MET A 581 -7.15 5.16 -32.15
CA MET A 581 -6.93 3.84 -32.79
C MET A 581 -7.38 3.81 -34.26
N GLY A 582 -8.17 4.76 -34.75
CA GLY A 582 -8.43 5.02 -36.16
C GLY A 582 -7.18 5.51 -36.90
N GLU A 583 -6.33 6.27 -36.24
CA GLU A 583 -5.11 6.85 -36.80
C GLU A 583 -3.89 5.93 -36.68
N LYS A 584 -3.89 4.97 -35.74
CA LYS A 584 -2.73 4.12 -35.38
C LYS A 584 -3.01 2.65 -35.64
N PRO A 585 -2.02 1.87 -36.11
CA PRO A 585 -2.19 0.43 -36.24
C PRO A 585 -2.29 -0.21 -34.84
N PHE A 586 -3.16 -1.21 -34.71
CA PHE A 586 -3.33 -1.91 -33.44
C PHE A 586 -2.09 -2.73 -33.08
N SER A 587 -1.58 -2.53 -31.88
CA SER A 587 -0.69 -3.44 -31.16
C SER A 587 -1.03 -3.38 -29.68
N THR A 588 -0.70 -4.41 -28.92
CA THR A 588 -0.95 -4.48 -27.48
C THR A 588 -0.42 -3.23 -26.75
N THR A 589 0.82 -2.85 -27.05
CA THR A 589 1.49 -1.70 -26.42
C THR A 589 0.81 -0.37 -26.79
N ILE A 590 0.54 -0.15 -28.08
CA ILE A 590 -0.12 1.07 -28.56
C ILE A 590 -1.52 1.17 -27.94
N TYR A 591 -2.28 0.08 -27.95
CA TYR A 591 -3.64 0.07 -27.38
C TYR A 591 -3.65 0.41 -25.89
N LEU A 592 -2.78 -0.20 -25.09
CA LEU A 592 -2.69 0.07 -23.65
C LEU A 592 -2.31 1.53 -23.37
N ASP A 593 -1.36 2.08 -24.14
CA ASP A 593 -0.93 3.48 -24.04
C ASP A 593 -2.07 4.45 -24.39
N GLU A 594 -2.73 4.24 -25.51
CA GLU A 594 -3.83 5.10 -25.95
C GLU A 594 -5.09 4.96 -25.06
N LYS A 595 -5.38 3.76 -24.54
CA LYS A 595 -6.42 3.52 -23.55
C LYS A 595 -6.16 4.32 -22.27
N ARG A 596 -4.92 4.29 -21.78
CA ARG A 596 -4.50 5.07 -20.62
C ARG A 596 -4.73 6.58 -20.84
N LYS A 597 -4.24 7.11 -21.97
CA LYS A 597 -4.42 8.53 -22.31
C LYS A 597 -5.90 8.89 -22.39
N ALA A 598 -6.71 8.08 -23.06
CA ALA A 598 -8.14 8.33 -23.21
C ALA A 598 -8.89 8.37 -21.86
N VAL A 599 -8.56 7.43 -20.93
CA VAL A 599 -9.13 7.42 -19.58
C VAL A 599 -8.78 8.70 -18.82
N MET A 600 -7.50 9.10 -18.87
CA MET A 600 -7.02 10.28 -18.16
C MET A 600 -7.63 11.56 -18.71
N ASP A 601 -7.68 11.71 -20.02
CA ASP A 601 -8.24 12.90 -20.67
C ASP A 601 -9.75 13.02 -20.42
N ALA A 602 -10.50 11.93 -20.47
CA ALA A 602 -11.92 11.92 -20.13
C ALA A 602 -12.19 12.36 -18.69
N LEU A 603 -11.35 11.94 -17.75
CA LEU A 603 -11.45 12.35 -16.35
C LEU A 603 -11.03 13.81 -16.11
N ASP A 604 -10.13 14.36 -16.94
CA ASP A 604 -9.72 15.78 -16.88
C ASP A 604 -10.77 16.71 -17.47
N GLU A 605 -11.40 16.35 -18.58
CA GLU A 605 -12.50 17.13 -19.18
C GLU A 605 -13.71 17.26 -18.24
N ASP A 606 -13.93 16.29 -17.34
CA ASP A 606 -14.97 16.39 -16.32
C ASP A 606 -14.69 17.51 -15.27
N LYS A 607 -13.43 17.97 -15.16
CA LYS A 607 -13.07 19.14 -14.35
C LYS A 607 -13.47 20.49 -14.99
N GLY A 608 -13.81 20.54 -16.27
CA GLY A 608 -13.97 21.76 -17.03
C GLY A 608 -15.32 22.40 -16.90
N LYS A 609 -15.50 23.31 -15.96
CA LYS A 609 -16.12 24.66 -15.96
C LYS A 609 -16.36 25.24 -14.56
N GLY A 610 -15.44 25.02 -13.66
CA GLY A 610 -15.62 25.47 -12.27
C GLY A 610 -14.38 25.96 -11.53
N SER A 611 -13.25 26.17 -12.18
CA SER A 611 -12.10 26.83 -11.54
C SER A 611 -11.03 27.15 -12.58
N SER A 612 -11.18 28.28 -13.25
CA SER A 612 -10.05 28.92 -13.92
C SER A 612 -9.11 29.53 -12.85
N ARG A 613 -8.38 28.72 -12.16
CA ARG A 613 -7.12 29.12 -11.54
C ARG A 613 -6.03 28.93 -12.59
N LYS A 614 -5.59 30.06 -13.19
CA LYS A 614 -4.40 30.11 -14.06
C LYS A 614 -3.24 29.36 -13.40
N PRO A 615 -2.45 28.59 -14.17
CA PRO A 615 -1.21 28.04 -13.66
C PRO A 615 -0.32 29.20 -13.19
N HIS A 616 0.02 29.21 -11.91
CA HIS A 616 1.07 30.10 -11.43
C HIS A 616 2.38 29.58 -12.01
N GLU A 617 2.88 30.26 -13.06
CA GLU A 617 4.30 30.22 -13.41
C GLU A 617 5.11 30.51 -12.15
N ARG A 618 5.88 29.53 -11.71
CA ARG A 618 6.90 29.74 -10.69
C ARG A 618 8.00 30.62 -11.26
N LYS A 619 7.81 31.94 -11.17
CA LYS A 619 8.94 32.86 -11.21
C LYS A 619 9.78 32.58 -9.96
N GLN A 620 11.06 32.27 -10.18
CA GLN A 620 12.07 32.27 -9.12
C GLN A 620 11.94 33.56 -8.32
N LYS A 621 11.51 33.46 -7.07
CA LYS A 621 11.52 34.59 -6.15
C LYS A 621 12.83 34.59 -5.40
N VAL A 622 13.61 35.63 -5.65
CA VAL A 622 14.58 36.23 -4.75
C VAL A 622 13.93 36.38 -3.36
N ALA A 623 14.72 36.10 -2.34
CA ALA A 623 14.32 36.13 -0.94
C ALA A 623 13.51 37.38 -0.60
N ALA A 624 12.30 37.20 -0.09
CA ALA A 624 11.47 38.23 0.52
C ALA A 624 11.06 37.75 1.92
N GLU A 625 11.03 38.72 2.82
CA GLU A 625 10.80 38.66 4.25
C GLU A 625 9.64 37.75 4.74
N PRO A 626 9.67 37.29 6.01
CA PRO A 626 8.73 36.29 6.53
C PRO A 626 7.31 36.85 6.59
N LYS A 627 6.39 36.25 5.83
CA LYS A 627 4.95 36.47 5.98
C LYS A 627 4.47 35.89 7.30
N GLU A 628 3.74 36.69 8.06
CA GLU A 628 3.07 36.33 9.30
C GLU A 628 2.34 34.96 9.17
N ARG A 629 2.59 34.11 10.15
CA ARG A 629 1.98 32.80 10.34
C ARG A 629 0.48 32.99 10.55
N LYS A 630 -0.40 32.48 9.69
CA LYS A 630 -1.84 32.45 9.96
C LYS A 630 -2.08 31.73 11.28
N GLU A 631 -2.63 32.43 12.23
CA GLU A 631 -2.96 31.95 13.58
C GLU A 631 -3.91 30.74 13.48
N LYS A 632 -3.58 29.67 14.19
CA LYS A 632 -4.39 28.45 14.16
C LYS A 632 -5.72 28.67 14.92
N THR A 633 -6.75 27.94 14.52
CA THR A 633 -8.12 28.10 15.05
C THR A 633 -8.18 28.08 16.58
N TRP A 634 -7.44 27.25 17.25
CA TRP A 634 -7.39 27.17 18.72
C TRP A 634 -6.55 28.29 19.35
N GLU A 635 -5.51 28.75 18.70
CA GLU A 635 -4.71 29.90 19.14
C GLU A 635 -5.56 31.17 19.17
N LEU A 636 -6.45 31.35 18.19
CA LEU A 636 -7.41 32.44 18.16
C LEU A 636 -8.43 32.36 19.30
N SER A 637 -8.96 31.15 19.63
CA SER A 637 -9.84 30.99 20.81
C SER A 637 -9.12 31.34 22.11
N TYR A 638 -7.88 30.89 22.27
CA TYR A 638 -7.07 31.17 23.44
C TYR A 638 -6.74 32.64 23.58
N ARG A 639 -6.43 33.34 22.48
CA ARG A 639 -6.18 34.77 22.50
C ARG A 639 -7.41 35.54 22.96
N LEU A 640 -8.60 35.25 22.38
CA LEU A 640 -9.86 35.87 22.78
C LEU A 640 -10.18 35.61 24.26
N TYR A 641 -9.87 34.42 24.76
CA TYR A 641 -10.02 34.09 26.18
C TYR A 641 -9.05 34.93 27.05
N ARG A 642 -7.80 35.09 26.65
CA ARG A 642 -6.83 35.97 27.33
C ARG A 642 -7.21 37.46 27.28
N GLU A 643 -7.98 37.90 26.30
CA GLU A 643 -8.55 39.23 26.22
C GLU A 643 -9.73 39.42 27.18
N GLY A 644 -10.09 38.39 27.98
CA GLY A 644 -11.10 38.43 29.00
C GLY A 644 -12.51 38.05 28.56
N LYS A 645 -12.67 37.51 27.33
CA LYS A 645 -13.99 37.07 26.83
C LYS A 645 -14.35 35.70 27.40
N LYS A 646 -15.64 35.54 27.76
CA LYS A 646 -16.18 34.27 28.24
C LYS A 646 -16.38 33.28 27.08
N VAL A 647 -16.46 31.98 27.40
CA VAL A 647 -16.62 30.89 26.42
C VAL A 647 -17.82 31.11 25.48
N ASP A 648 -18.94 31.59 26.02
CA ASP A 648 -20.18 31.90 25.27
C ASP A 648 -20.01 33.09 24.32
N GLU A 649 -19.24 34.09 24.69
CA GLU A 649 -18.95 35.26 23.87
C GLU A 649 -18.02 34.87 22.73
N ILE A 650 -16.99 34.06 22.99
CA ILE A 650 -16.08 33.54 21.99
C ILE A 650 -16.83 32.61 21.02
N ALA A 651 -17.73 31.79 21.50
CA ALA A 651 -18.55 30.90 20.71
C ALA A 651 -19.44 31.67 19.70
N LYS A 652 -20.10 32.75 20.18
CA LYS A 652 -20.92 33.65 19.32
C LYS A 652 -20.08 34.40 18.31
N GLU A 653 -18.98 35.00 18.71
CA GLU A 653 -18.11 35.80 17.84
C GLU A 653 -17.48 34.95 16.72
N ARG A 654 -17.16 33.70 17.03
CA ARG A 654 -16.54 32.78 16.09
C ARG A 654 -17.52 31.89 15.33
N SER A 655 -18.81 32.01 15.60
CA SER A 655 -19.87 31.16 15.03
C SER A 655 -19.59 29.66 15.27
N LEU A 656 -19.07 29.30 16.46
CA LEU A 656 -18.75 27.94 16.88
C LEU A 656 -19.62 27.57 18.11
N THR A 657 -19.73 26.26 18.39
CA THR A 657 -20.41 25.79 19.61
C THR A 657 -19.52 26.00 20.85
N GLN A 658 -20.12 26.16 22.03
CA GLN A 658 -19.39 26.26 23.30
C GLN A 658 -18.49 25.02 23.52
N ALA A 659 -18.99 23.81 23.19
CA ALA A 659 -18.22 22.57 23.22
C ALA A 659 -16.93 22.63 22.39
N THR A 660 -17.00 23.26 21.19
CA THR A 660 -15.84 23.47 20.34
C THR A 660 -14.82 24.42 20.94
N ILE A 661 -15.28 25.52 21.57
CA ILE A 661 -14.41 26.48 22.25
C ILE A 661 -13.74 25.83 23.47
N ILE A 662 -14.49 25.07 24.26
CA ILE A 662 -13.98 24.30 25.42
C ILE A 662 -12.90 23.30 24.93
N SER A 663 -13.15 22.60 23.83
CA SER A 663 -12.15 21.68 23.24
C SER A 663 -10.90 22.39 22.70
N HIS A 664 -11.01 23.66 22.29
CA HIS A 664 -9.84 24.49 21.93
C HIS A 664 -9.04 24.91 23.15
N LEU A 665 -9.71 25.22 24.27
CA LEU A 665 -9.09 25.70 25.49
C LEU A 665 -8.54 24.58 26.37
N SER A 666 -9.09 23.35 26.29
CA SER A 666 -8.63 22.20 27.08
C SER A 666 -7.14 21.88 26.88
N ARG A 667 -6.64 22.11 25.67
CA ARG A 667 -5.21 21.98 25.34
C ARG A 667 -4.31 22.86 26.21
N TYR A 668 -4.80 24.06 26.55
CA TYR A 668 -4.09 25.01 27.40
C TYR A 668 -4.27 24.76 28.88
N VAL A 669 -5.27 23.96 29.26
CA VAL A 669 -5.40 23.42 30.61
C VAL A 669 -4.30 22.41 30.88
N ARG A 670 -4.10 21.47 29.95
CA ARG A 670 -3.00 20.49 30.01
C ARG A 670 -1.62 21.15 30.04
N ASP A 671 -1.43 22.26 29.30
CA ASP A 671 -0.19 23.05 29.31
C ASP A 671 -0.04 23.93 30.58
N GLY A 672 -0.97 23.87 31.56
CA GLY A 672 -0.96 24.67 32.76
C GLY A 672 -1.19 26.19 32.59
N LYS A 673 -1.70 26.60 31.42
CA LYS A 673 -1.92 28.02 31.06
C LYS A 673 -3.30 28.54 31.39
N ILE A 674 -4.26 27.64 31.63
CA ILE A 674 -5.65 27.95 32.08
C ILE A 674 -5.96 27.03 33.25
N SER A 675 -6.58 27.57 34.29
CA SER A 675 -7.08 26.75 35.40
C SER A 675 -8.36 26.02 35.01
N ILE A 676 -8.52 24.76 35.43
CA ILE A 676 -9.75 24.01 35.20
C ILE A 676 -10.95 24.74 35.82
N SER A 677 -10.78 25.35 36.99
CA SER A 677 -11.81 26.12 37.66
C SER A 677 -12.35 27.33 36.90
N ASP A 678 -11.60 27.79 35.90
CA ASP A 678 -12.04 28.89 35.03
C ASP A 678 -13.00 28.44 33.91
N LEU A 679 -13.03 27.15 33.62
CA LEU A 679 -13.81 26.56 32.51
C LEU A 679 -14.97 25.69 32.97
N ILE A 680 -14.95 25.19 34.23
CA ILE A 680 -15.96 24.30 34.79
C ILE A 680 -16.28 24.74 36.24
N ASP A 681 -17.51 24.50 36.67
CA ASP A 681 -17.92 24.75 38.07
C ASP A 681 -17.05 23.92 39.03
N GLU A 682 -16.38 24.59 39.99
CA GLU A 682 -15.49 23.95 40.95
C GLU A 682 -16.13 22.79 41.70
N LYS A 683 -17.46 22.83 41.90
CA LYS A 683 -18.23 21.77 42.60
C LYS A 683 -18.27 20.46 41.82
N LYS A 684 -18.10 20.50 40.49
CA LYS A 684 -18.09 19.32 39.62
C LYS A 684 -16.75 18.61 39.64
N ILE A 685 -15.63 19.33 39.84
CA ILE A 685 -14.27 18.78 39.74
C ILE A 685 -14.04 17.60 40.69
N PRO A 686 -14.36 17.69 42.02
CA PRO A 686 -14.11 16.56 42.93
C PRO A 686 -14.99 15.34 42.64
N VAL A 687 -16.21 15.55 42.11
CA VAL A 687 -17.12 14.45 41.73
C VAL A 687 -16.58 13.69 40.56
N ILE A 688 -16.11 14.41 39.53
CA ILE A 688 -15.52 13.81 38.31
C ILE A 688 -14.19 13.13 38.65
N SER A 689 -13.34 13.78 39.45
CA SER A 689 -12.03 13.20 39.83
C SER A 689 -12.21 11.90 40.63
N ARG A 690 -13.24 11.80 41.47
CA ARG A 690 -13.56 10.56 42.19
C ARG A 690 -14.04 9.48 41.23
N ALA A 691 -14.96 9.79 40.31
CA ALA A 691 -15.44 8.84 39.31
C ALA A 691 -14.29 8.30 38.42
N ILE A 692 -13.33 9.17 38.05
CA ILE A 692 -12.15 8.77 37.31
C ILE A 692 -11.26 7.80 38.10
N ALA A 693 -11.06 8.08 39.40
CA ALA A 693 -10.29 7.22 40.30
C ALA A 693 -10.95 5.86 40.49
N ASP A 694 -12.28 5.83 40.66
CA ASP A 694 -13.06 4.61 40.82
C ASP A 694 -12.98 3.72 39.56
N VAL A 695 -13.10 4.30 38.36
CA VAL A 695 -12.93 3.55 37.10
C VAL A 695 -11.49 3.08 36.92
N ARG A 696 -10.48 3.89 37.26
CA ARG A 696 -9.06 3.47 37.19
C ARG A 696 -8.79 2.29 38.15
N SER A 697 -9.36 2.31 39.33
CA SER A 697 -9.23 1.22 40.30
C SER A 697 -9.93 -0.06 39.84
N ALA A 698 -11.12 0.04 39.25
CA ALA A 698 -11.85 -1.10 38.71
C ALA A 698 -11.17 -1.72 37.52
N ASN A 699 -10.46 -0.91 36.73
CA ASN A 699 -9.74 -1.36 35.53
C ASN A 699 -8.31 -1.85 35.81
N ALA A 700 -7.77 -1.62 37.01
CA ALA A 700 -6.43 -2.03 37.43
C ALA A 700 -6.22 -3.55 37.33
N ASP A 701 -7.25 -4.33 37.62
CA ASP A 701 -7.22 -5.79 37.58
C ASP A 701 -7.53 -6.39 36.18
N SER A 702 -8.20 -5.61 35.30
CA SER A 702 -8.65 -6.08 33.96
C SER A 702 -7.82 -5.57 32.81
N GLY A 703 -6.91 -4.61 33.04
CA GLY A 703 -6.10 -4.00 31.97
C GLY A 703 -6.90 -3.21 30.92
N SER A 704 -8.18 -2.94 31.17
CA SER A 704 -9.05 -2.22 30.24
C SER A 704 -8.74 -0.71 30.21
N PRO A 705 -8.78 -0.05 29.04
CA PRO A 705 -8.53 1.39 28.97
C PRO A 705 -9.66 2.20 29.63
N LEU A 706 -9.31 3.35 30.24
CA LEU A 706 -10.29 4.29 30.79
C LEU A 706 -11.12 4.88 29.63
N THR A 707 -12.44 4.69 29.67
CA THR A 707 -13.36 5.27 28.69
C THR A 707 -14.21 6.39 29.31
N LEU A 708 -14.49 7.45 28.53
CA LEU A 708 -15.34 8.55 28.99
C LEU A 708 -16.75 8.07 29.35
N THR A 709 -17.26 7.03 28.73
CA THR A 709 -18.57 6.44 28.97
C THR A 709 -18.62 5.83 30.37
N ALA A 710 -17.62 5.04 30.75
CA ALA A 710 -17.56 4.42 32.09
C ALA A 710 -17.49 5.47 33.22
N VAL A 711 -16.77 6.57 33.01
CA VAL A 711 -16.73 7.67 33.97
C VAL A 711 -18.09 8.39 34.03
N LYS A 712 -18.75 8.59 32.89
CA LYS A 712 -20.07 9.24 32.80
C LYS A 712 -21.15 8.46 33.55
N GLU A 713 -21.13 7.13 33.51
CA GLU A 713 -22.08 6.27 34.22
C GLU A 713 -21.99 6.39 35.73
N LEU A 714 -20.84 6.80 36.28
CA LEU A 714 -20.63 7.05 37.70
C LEU A 714 -20.88 8.52 38.10
N CYS A 715 -21.15 9.38 37.11
CA CYS A 715 -21.40 10.81 37.36
C CYS A 715 -22.89 11.15 37.32
N PRO A 716 -23.36 12.14 38.10
CA PRO A 716 -24.72 12.70 37.98
C PRO A 716 -25.03 13.24 36.59
N ASP A 717 -26.33 13.29 36.23
CA ASP A 717 -26.81 13.70 34.91
C ASP A 717 -26.38 15.11 34.49
N ASN A 718 -26.15 16.02 35.44
CA ASN A 718 -25.73 17.39 35.19
C ASN A 718 -24.23 17.55 34.83
N ILE A 719 -23.46 16.47 34.77
CA ILE A 719 -22.06 16.46 34.36
C ILE A 719 -22.00 16.02 32.85
N SER A 720 -21.46 16.86 32.02
CA SER A 720 -21.32 16.57 30.57
C SER A 720 -20.05 15.76 30.24
N TYR A 721 -19.98 15.18 29.04
CA TYR A 721 -18.75 14.52 28.55
C TYR A 721 -17.61 15.52 28.42
N GLU A 722 -17.90 16.78 28.12
CA GLU A 722 -16.94 17.87 28.03
C GLU A 722 -16.34 18.20 29.39
N ASP A 723 -17.16 18.21 30.45
CA ASP A 723 -16.71 18.41 31.83
C ASP A 723 -15.72 17.29 32.25
N ILE A 724 -16.06 16.02 31.92
CA ILE A 724 -15.22 14.86 32.24
C ILE A 724 -13.87 14.94 31.48
N ARG A 725 -13.91 15.34 30.21
CA ARG A 725 -12.70 15.48 29.38
C ARG A 725 -11.77 16.56 29.91
N LEU A 726 -12.32 17.73 30.31
CA LEU A 726 -11.55 18.82 30.90
C LEU A 726 -10.81 18.39 32.15
N VAL A 727 -11.49 17.67 33.04
CA VAL A 727 -10.88 17.19 34.29
C VAL A 727 -9.83 16.13 34.02
N LEU A 728 -10.06 15.24 33.06
CA LEU A 728 -9.08 14.24 32.63
C LEU A 728 -7.79 14.89 32.09
N GLU A 729 -7.92 15.86 31.19
CA GLU A 729 -6.76 16.57 30.59
C GLU A 729 -6.01 17.44 31.60
N GLY A 730 -6.68 17.84 32.72
CA GLY A 730 -6.04 18.57 33.80
C GLY A 730 -5.42 17.68 34.89
N MET A 731 -5.69 16.37 34.88
CA MET A 731 -5.07 15.37 35.75
C MET A 731 -3.86 14.65 35.10
N GLU A 732 -3.70 14.78 33.80
CA GLU A 732 -2.53 14.32 33.03
C GLU A 732 -1.44 15.41 32.96
#